data_7f7135cf0c986d4fc6ab3b7f7abdc7e4
#
_entry.id   7f7135cf0c986d4fc6ab3b7f7abdc7e4
#
_cell.length_a   1.000
_cell.length_b   1.000
_cell.length_c   1.000
_cell.angle_alpha   90.00
_cell.angle_beta   90.00
_cell.angle_gamma   90.00
#
_symmetry.space_group_name_H-M   'P 1'
#
loop_
_entity.id
_entity.type
_entity.pdbx_description
1 polymer ?
#
loop_
_entity_poly.entity_id
_entity_poly.type
_entity_poly.pdbx_seq_one_letter_code
_entity_poly.pdbx_strand_id
1 'polypeptide(L)'
;MFRGAQEFDPTEMKIKYTDRPLLLVTLLIGGFASETKANSVARLWNEQCLDGIRLDFPAPTIHSRNLFHLSASMYDAWAAYDATAVGVFHNESATSGDIEAARNEAVSYAAYHVLYSRYSTATGSETTLAALESQMDALGYDETYVISPATENSPAAVGIRCANAVLSRGLTDLSNESALYVDTTGYSPVNDVLTFYEFPGTVDYDFGMGSPPSYTETVSDINRWQPLAFQDATTQNGQVASNEQIFISPHWGEVRSFALSGSVTNGLWADYDPGPPPYLGGEGDAQMRTNVNQIIEFSSKLDPDSGVMIDISPKSVGNNTLGQNDGLGHALNPVTSSVYEDNLVKEGDYGRVIAEFWADGPNSETPPGHWNTLANEAFEHVDFERRIGGVGPVLNELEWDVKLYLALNGALHDTSVVVWGVKSHYDYVRPISLIRYMGETGFGVFQTENIRGQSSDNSLVSYHPNGLTLEADVVEVVTAATREPGGRHEGLRLNEVVIKAWDHRNVDLENGISPGEVGGVAWMQAGLWRPYQLNTFVTPAFAGYVSGHSAYSRAAAEVLTDFTGSEYFPGGLGSHTFPMGELEFEDGPTEDIQLQWATYYDAADQAGLSRLYGGIHVAADDGPGRIIGSKIGKDAASKASTYFDGSVLDNFRSTWAYQGGQFSLSWPSVPGYLYQVQSSPTLNNGDFVNETGLSTSVEDVQSFIETVSSDKRFYRVKRQEP
;
A
#
# COMPACT_ATOMS: atom_id res chain seq x y z
N MET A 1 -51.53 -6.61 24.15
CA MET A 1 -51.64 -8.06 23.92
C MET A 1 -50.38 -8.50 23.24
N PHE A 2 -49.60 -9.28 23.93
CA PHE A 2 -48.30 -9.80 23.52
C PHE A 2 -48.46 -10.86 22.43
N ARG A 3 -47.59 -10.83 21.39
CA ARG A 3 -47.10 -11.92 20.57
C ARG A 3 -45.81 -11.42 19.94
N GLY A 4 -44.67 -11.99 19.96
CA GLY A 4 -44.10 -13.26 20.28
C GLY A 4 -42.75 -13.17 19.61
N ALA A 5 -41.69 -13.09 20.41
CA ALA A 5 -40.32 -13.13 19.88
C ALA A 5 -40.08 -14.50 19.29
N GLN A 6 -39.70 -14.61 18.03
CA GLN A 6 -39.06 -15.82 17.46
C GLN A 6 -37.57 -15.72 17.80
N GLU A 7 -37.11 -16.68 18.54
CA GLU A 7 -35.68 -16.97 18.70
C GLU A 7 -35.11 -17.39 17.34
N PHE A 8 -34.10 -16.69 16.90
CA PHE A 8 -33.27 -17.09 15.78
C PHE A 8 -32.28 -18.15 16.26
N ASP A 9 -32.30 -19.32 15.64
CA ASP A 9 -31.34 -20.41 15.80
C ASP A 9 -30.08 -20.06 14.97
N PRO A 10 -28.89 -19.95 15.58
CA PRO A 10 -27.67 -19.55 14.84
C PRO A 10 -27.00 -20.71 14.07
N THR A 11 -27.67 -21.84 13.86
CA THR A 11 -27.04 -23.05 13.29
C THR A 11 -27.36 -23.34 11.81
N GLU A 12 -28.10 -22.47 11.08
CA GLU A 12 -28.42 -22.70 9.67
C GLU A 12 -28.10 -21.54 8.75
N MET A 13 -26.84 -21.06 8.76
CA MET A 13 -26.30 -20.36 7.61
C MET A 13 -24.89 -20.91 7.32
N LYS A 14 -24.85 -22.08 6.74
CA LYS A 14 -23.66 -22.57 6.07
C LYS A 14 -23.64 -21.95 4.67
N ILE A 15 -22.93 -20.84 4.55
CA ILE A 15 -22.40 -20.40 3.27
C ILE A 15 -21.53 -21.55 2.78
N LYS A 16 -21.94 -22.17 1.70
CA LYS A 16 -21.12 -23.16 1.00
C LYS A 16 -20.00 -22.43 0.29
N TYR A 17 -18.92 -22.15 1.00
CA TYR A 17 -17.64 -22.06 0.33
C TYR A 17 -17.38 -23.43 -0.27
N THR A 18 -17.33 -23.51 -1.58
CA THR A 18 -16.81 -24.69 -2.25
C THR A 18 -15.36 -24.79 -1.83
N ASP A 19 -15.04 -25.84 -1.05
CA ASP A 19 -13.68 -26.30 -0.82
C ASP A 19 -13.05 -26.58 -2.19
N ARG A 20 -12.46 -25.58 -2.81
CA ARG A 20 -11.49 -25.78 -3.88
C ARG A 20 -10.16 -26.02 -3.17
N PRO A 21 -9.57 -27.21 -3.32
CA PRO A 21 -8.26 -27.47 -2.76
C PRO A 21 -7.26 -26.48 -3.36
N LEU A 22 -6.36 -25.98 -2.52
CA LEU A 22 -5.14 -25.32 -2.96
C LEU A 22 -4.52 -26.20 -4.05
N LEU A 23 -4.65 -25.78 -5.29
CA LEU A 23 -3.96 -26.45 -6.38
C LEU A 23 -2.51 -25.98 -6.32
N LEU A 24 -1.70 -26.77 -5.60
CA LEU A 24 -0.27 -26.77 -5.79
C LEU A 24 -0.06 -27.17 -7.25
N VAL A 25 0.13 -26.22 -8.13
CA VAL A 25 0.51 -26.48 -9.51
C VAL A 25 1.93 -26.99 -9.50
N THR A 26 2.08 -28.29 -9.31
CA THR A 26 3.34 -28.97 -9.59
C THR A 26 3.49 -29.04 -11.09
N LEU A 27 4.23 -28.11 -11.66
CA LEU A 27 4.65 -28.16 -13.04
C LEU A 27 5.53 -29.42 -13.23
N LEU A 28 4.97 -30.46 -13.80
CA LEU A 28 5.71 -31.61 -14.30
C LEU A 28 6.46 -31.19 -15.58
N ILE A 29 7.60 -30.52 -15.43
CA ILE A 29 8.59 -30.41 -16.49
C ILE A 29 9.53 -31.60 -16.35
N GLY A 30 9.62 -32.37 -17.40
CA GLY A 30 10.46 -33.57 -17.50
C GLY A 30 11.93 -33.28 -17.25
N GLY A 31 12.45 -33.99 -16.29
CA GLY A 31 13.80 -34.48 -16.11
C GLY A 31 14.99 -33.56 -16.35
N PHE A 32 15.26 -32.63 -15.45
CA PHE A 32 16.58 -32.38 -14.88
C PHE A 32 16.31 -32.11 -13.37
N ALA A 33 16.96 -32.95 -12.54
CA ALA A 33 16.94 -32.66 -11.10
C ALA A 33 17.79 -31.40 -10.88
N SER A 34 17.16 -30.24 -10.97
CA SER A 34 17.64 -29.04 -10.31
C SER A 34 17.47 -29.33 -8.82
N GLU A 35 18.54 -29.34 -8.04
CA GLU A 35 18.45 -29.23 -6.60
C GLU A 35 17.62 -27.97 -6.32
N THR A 36 16.41 -28.14 -5.83
CA THR A 36 15.63 -27.02 -5.32
C THR A 36 16.42 -26.44 -4.17
N LYS A 37 17.04 -25.31 -4.39
CA LYS A 37 17.74 -24.57 -3.34
C LYS A 37 16.73 -24.29 -2.24
N ALA A 38 17.05 -24.65 -1.00
CA ALA A 38 16.19 -24.35 0.13
C ALA A 38 16.21 -22.84 0.37
N ASN A 39 15.04 -22.23 0.54
CA ASN A 39 14.90 -20.81 0.88
C ASN A 39 15.64 -20.49 2.19
N SER A 40 16.15 -19.27 2.32
CA SER A 40 16.72 -18.81 3.58
C SER A 40 15.64 -18.78 4.69
N VAL A 41 16.06 -18.89 5.95
CA VAL A 41 15.10 -18.75 7.07
C VAL A 41 14.44 -17.37 7.08
N ALA A 42 15.14 -16.32 6.65
CA ALA A 42 14.53 -14.98 6.55
C ALA A 42 13.38 -14.95 5.56
N ARG A 43 13.52 -15.61 4.40
CA ARG A 43 12.43 -15.75 3.43
C ARG A 43 11.27 -16.57 3.99
N LEU A 44 11.56 -17.70 4.65
CA LEU A 44 10.50 -18.50 5.27
C LEU A 44 9.67 -17.68 6.27
N TRP A 45 10.30 -16.85 7.09
CA TRP A 45 9.62 -15.98 8.04
C TRP A 45 8.92 -14.78 7.38
N ASN A 46 9.44 -14.27 6.26
CA ASN A 46 8.74 -13.26 5.46
C ASN A 46 7.44 -13.83 4.89
N GLU A 47 7.45 -15.06 4.34
CA GLU A 47 6.24 -15.74 3.85
C GLU A 47 5.23 -15.97 4.99
N GLN A 48 5.67 -16.35 6.20
CA GLN A 48 4.77 -16.45 7.36
C GLN A 48 4.11 -15.10 7.72
N CYS A 49 4.81 -13.99 7.54
CA CYS A 49 4.23 -12.66 7.72
C CYS A 49 3.19 -12.36 6.64
N LEU A 50 3.47 -12.67 5.38
CA LEU A 50 2.55 -12.49 4.25
C LEU A 50 1.28 -13.34 4.43
N ASP A 51 1.43 -14.60 4.86
CA ASP A 51 0.28 -15.46 5.19
C ASP A 51 -0.57 -14.89 6.34
N GLY A 52 0.09 -14.34 7.36
CA GLY A 52 -0.61 -13.64 8.44
C GLY A 52 -1.38 -12.41 7.94
N ILE A 53 -0.81 -11.63 7.02
CA ILE A 53 -1.49 -10.46 6.40
C ILE A 53 -2.73 -10.89 5.60
N ARG A 54 -2.66 -12.00 4.86
CA ARG A 54 -3.80 -12.53 4.08
C ARG A 54 -5.01 -12.88 4.95
N LEU A 55 -4.76 -13.21 6.22
CA LEU A 55 -5.79 -13.59 7.19
C LEU A 55 -6.24 -12.44 8.09
N ASP A 56 -5.45 -11.36 8.21
CA ASP A 56 -5.74 -10.24 9.09
C ASP A 56 -6.72 -9.23 8.45
N PHE A 57 -7.23 -8.31 9.27
CA PHE A 57 -8.03 -7.19 8.78
C PHE A 57 -7.14 -6.26 7.92
N PRO A 58 -7.51 -5.95 6.67
CA PRO A 58 -6.62 -5.22 5.76
C PRO A 58 -6.44 -3.77 6.18
N ALA A 59 -5.31 -3.53 6.80
CA ALA A 59 -4.83 -2.22 7.20
C ALA A 59 -3.41 -2.01 6.66
N PRO A 60 -3.23 -1.46 5.46
CA PRO A 60 -1.92 -1.34 4.81
C PRO A 60 -0.86 -0.65 5.67
N THR A 61 -1.28 0.29 6.52
CA THR A 61 -0.43 0.99 7.48
C THR A 61 0.16 0.05 8.54
N ILE A 62 -0.68 -0.78 9.14
CA ILE A 62 -0.26 -1.75 10.16
C ILE A 62 0.60 -2.84 9.53
N HIS A 63 0.20 -3.34 8.36
CA HIS A 63 0.92 -4.39 7.65
C HIS A 63 2.32 -3.96 7.21
N SER A 64 2.48 -2.76 6.66
CA SER A 64 3.81 -2.22 6.32
C SER A 64 4.71 -2.07 7.54
N ARG A 65 4.15 -1.66 8.68
CA ARG A 65 4.87 -1.59 9.94
C ARG A 65 5.26 -2.97 10.46
N ASN A 66 4.38 -3.96 10.37
CA ASN A 66 4.68 -5.33 10.79
C ASN A 66 5.80 -5.95 9.94
N LEU A 67 5.76 -5.76 8.62
CA LEU A 67 6.83 -6.17 7.71
C LEU A 67 8.16 -5.49 8.04
N PHE A 68 8.17 -4.18 8.31
CA PHE A 68 9.38 -3.46 8.70
C PHE A 68 9.93 -3.95 10.04
N HIS A 69 9.08 -4.12 11.05
CA HIS A 69 9.51 -4.59 12.36
C HIS A 69 10.07 -6.02 12.31
N LEU A 70 9.43 -6.91 11.55
CA LEU A 70 9.97 -8.24 11.28
C LEU A 70 11.35 -8.14 10.64
N SER A 71 11.48 -7.35 9.58
CA SER A 71 12.72 -7.20 8.82
C SER A 71 13.85 -6.64 9.67
N ALA A 72 13.57 -5.62 10.48
CA ALA A 72 14.55 -5.03 11.39
C ALA A 72 15.00 -6.03 12.45
N SER A 73 14.08 -6.82 13.03
CA SER A 73 14.46 -7.83 14.04
C SER A 73 15.31 -8.95 13.44
N MET A 74 15.00 -9.42 12.25
CA MET A 74 15.79 -10.43 11.54
C MET A 74 17.18 -9.89 11.17
N TYR A 75 17.23 -8.65 10.68
CA TYR A 75 18.49 -7.99 10.35
C TYR A 75 19.37 -7.79 11.57
N ASP A 76 18.84 -7.29 12.69
CA ASP A 76 19.57 -7.08 13.93
C ASP A 76 20.15 -8.40 14.48
N ALA A 77 19.38 -9.48 14.41
CA ALA A 77 19.80 -10.81 14.81
C ALA A 77 20.94 -11.36 13.92
N TRP A 78 20.88 -11.11 12.62
CA TRP A 78 21.94 -11.45 11.68
C TRP A 78 23.18 -10.58 11.91
N ALA A 79 23.02 -9.27 12.11
CA ALA A 79 24.08 -8.30 12.29
C ALA A 79 24.90 -8.55 13.58
N ALA A 80 24.29 -9.11 14.62
CA ALA A 80 24.99 -9.49 15.85
C ALA A 80 26.20 -10.42 15.60
N TYR A 81 26.21 -11.17 14.50
CA TYR A 81 27.30 -12.07 14.08
C TYR A 81 28.11 -11.50 12.91
N ASP A 82 28.00 -10.19 12.62
CA ASP A 82 28.75 -9.53 11.57
C ASP A 82 29.73 -8.51 12.16
N ALA A 83 30.88 -8.37 11.53
CA ALA A 83 31.94 -7.48 12.05
C ALA A 83 31.76 -6.02 11.65
N THR A 84 30.90 -5.74 10.68
CA THR A 84 30.74 -4.41 10.05
C THR A 84 29.33 -3.88 10.22
N ALA A 85 28.33 -4.73 10.03
CA ALA A 85 26.93 -4.37 10.08
C ALA A 85 26.52 -3.86 11.47
N VAL A 86 25.67 -2.84 11.48
CA VAL A 86 25.13 -2.22 12.71
C VAL A 86 23.65 -2.47 12.76
N GLY A 87 23.11 -2.97 13.86
CA GLY A 87 21.69 -3.20 14.05
C GLY A 87 20.90 -1.89 14.14
N VAL A 88 19.64 -1.96 13.74
CA VAL A 88 18.72 -0.80 13.70
C VAL A 88 18.19 -0.48 15.10
N PHE A 89 17.65 -1.47 15.81
CA PHE A 89 17.02 -1.30 17.13
C PHE A 89 17.77 -1.99 18.25
N HIS A 90 18.62 -2.98 17.92
CA HIS A 90 19.44 -3.70 18.89
C HIS A 90 20.85 -3.91 18.35
N ASN A 91 21.85 -3.66 19.19
CA ASN A 91 23.25 -3.88 18.86
C ASN A 91 23.92 -4.69 19.96
N GLU A 92 24.49 -5.83 19.57
CA GLU A 92 25.37 -6.64 20.38
C GLU A 92 26.33 -7.43 19.49
N SER A 93 27.46 -7.85 20.01
CA SER A 93 28.43 -8.70 19.29
C SER A 93 28.37 -10.12 19.82
N ALA A 94 28.02 -11.06 18.97
CA ALA A 94 27.95 -12.48 19.31
C ALA A 94 28.99 -13.30 18.52
N THR A 95 29.41 -14.44 19.05
CA THR A 95 30.33 -15.36 18.40
C THR A 95 29.82 -16.78 18.48
N SER A 96 30.11 -17.57 17.43
CA SER A 96 29.77 -18.99 17.38
C SER A 96 30.86 -19.78 16.67
N GLY A 97 30.96 -21.07 16.96
CA GLY A 97 31.79 -22.00 16.21
C GLY A 97 31.23 -22.31 14.82
N ASP A 98 29.89 -22.14 14.63
CA ASP A 98 29.18 -22.22 13.38
C ASP A 98 28.29 -20.96 13.26
N ILE A 99 28.79 -19.97 12.53
CA ILE A 99 28.15 -18.65 12.39
C ILE A 99 26.86 -18.76 11.57
N GLU A 100 26.83 -19.61 10.56
CA GLU A 100 25.66 -19.77 9.70
C GLU A 100 24.49 -20.38 10.47
N ALA A 101 24.73 -21.47 11.19
CA ALA A 101 23.74 -22.08 12.06
C ALA A 101 23.27 -21.11 13.15
N ALA A 102 24.17 -20.33 13.76
CA ALA A 102 23.86 -19.36 14.78
C ALA A 102 22.99 -18.20 14.24
N ARG A 103 23.28 -17.71 13.02
CA ARG A 103 22.47 -16.70 12.33
C ARG A 103 21.06 -17.23 12.04
N ASN A 104 20.95 -18.46 11.51
CA ASN A 104 19.65 -19.07 11.22
C ASN A 104 18.78 -19.20 12.47
N GLU A 105 19.35 -19.66 13.57
CA GLU A 105 18.66 -19.77 14.86
C GLU A 105 18.26 -18.40 15.40
N ALA A 106 19.18 -17.43 15.46
CA ALA A 106 18.90 -16.10 15.99
C ALA A 106 17.82 -15.37 15.16
N VAL A 107 17.89 -15.41 13.83
CA VAL A 107 16.90 -14.84 12.92
C VAL A 107 15.52 -15.48 13.14
N SER A 108 15.47 -16.80 13.33
CA SER A 108 14.19 -17.50 13.55
C SER A 108 13.54 -17.11 14.88
N TYR A 109 14.28 -17.05 15.97
CA TYR A 109 13.73 -16.59 17.24
C TYR A 109 13.30 -15.12 17.20
N ALA A 110 14.06 -14.25 16.52
CA ALA A 110 13.69 -12.87 16.33
C ALA A 110 12.37 -12.72 15.56
N ALA A 111 12.24 -13.44 14.45
CA ALA A 111 11.03 -13.43 13.62
C ALA A 111 9.81 -13.99 14.37
N TYR A 112 9.95 -15.19 14.95
CA TYR A 112 8.89 -15.84 15.69
C TYR A 112 8.29 -14.95 16.77
N HIS A 113 9.12 -14.37 17.65
CA HIS A 113 8.62 -13.55 18.75
C HIS A 113 7.95 -12.25 18.27
N VAL A 114 8.44 -11.61 17.20
CA VAL A 114 7.79 -10.43 16.63
C VAL A 114 6.44 -10.81 16.03
N LEU A 115 6.37 -11.82 15.17
CA LEU A 115 5.13 -12.25 14.50
C LEU A 115 4.10 -12.77 15.50
N TYR A 116 4.53 -13.61 16.46
CA TYR A 116 3.64 -14.13 17.50
C TYR A 116 2.99 -13.00 18.30
N SER A 117 3.78 -11.99 18.71
CA SER A 117 3.25 -10.82 19.40
C SER A 117 2.27 -10.03 18.56
N ARG A 118 2.58 -9.77 17.27
CA ARG A 118 1.74 -8.95 16.37
C ARG A 118 0.42 -9.62 16.02
N TYR A 119 0.45 -10.91 15.75
CA TYR A 119 -0.74 -11.63 15.30
C TYR A 119 -1.55 -12.27 16.44
N SER A 120 -1.10 -12.18 17.70
CA SER A 120 -1.83 -12.75 18.86
C SER A 120 -3.22 -12.15 19.07
N THR A 121 -3.49 -10.95 18.60
CA THR A 121 -4.80 -10.27 18.69
C THR A 121 -5.40 -9.93 17.32
N ALA A 122 -4.76 -10.37 16.23
CA ALA A 122 -5.20 -10.13 14.87
C ALA A 122 -6.38 -11.02 14.48
N THR A 123 -7.08 -10.65 13.42
CA THR A 123 -8.05 -11.55 12.78
C THR A 123 -7.30 -12.77 12.24
N GLY A 124 -7.89 -13.97 12.36
CA GLY A 124 -7.22 -15.22 11.95
C GLY A 124 -6.08 -15.68 12.86
N SER A 125 -5.91 -15.07 14.05
CA SER A 125 -4.81 -15.33 14.99
C SER A 125 -4.57 -16.81 15.25
N GLU A 126 -5.62 -17.62 15.46
CA GLU A 126 -5.48 -19.06 15.74
C GLU A 126 -4.73 -19.79 14.62
N THR A 127 -5.09 -19.53 13.38
CA THR A 127 -4.44 -20.12 12.19
C THR A 127 -3.01 -19.62 12.04
N THR A 128 -2.80 -18.33 12.17
CA THR A 128 -1.47 -17.70 12.02
C THR A 128 -0.52 -18.20 13.11
N LEU A 129 -0.93 -18.21 14.39
CA LEU A 129 -0.05 -18.65 15.47
C LEU A 129 0.31 -20.14 15.35
N ALA A 130 -0.64 -20.99 14.97
CA ALA A 130 -0.35 -22.40 14.72
C ALA A 130 0.64 -22.62 13.57
N ALA A 131 0.58 -21.78 12.52
CA ALA A 131 1.54 -21.81 11.43
C ALA A 131 2.95 -21.39 11.87
N LEU A 132 3.06 -20.35 12.71
CA LEU A 132 4.34 -19.90 13.29
C LEU A 132 4.98 -20.97 14.17
N GLU A 133 4.20 -21.63 15.03
CA GLU A 133 4.66 -22.75 15.88
C GLU A 133 5.13 -23.92 15.00
N SER A 134 4.35 -24.28 13.98
CA SER A 134 4.72 -25.33 13.02
C SER A 134 6.02 -25.00 12.25
N GLN A 135 6.26 -23.72 11.95
CA GLN A 135 7.51 -23.29 11.31
C GLN A 135 8.72 -23.44 12.24
N MET A 136 8.58 -23.13 13.56
CA MET A 136 9.63 -23.37 14.55
C MET A 136 9.96 -24.86 14.65
N ASP A 137 8.94 -25.72 14.75
CA ASP A 137 9.07 -27.17 14.77
C ASP A 137 9.79 -27.71 13.53
N ALA A 138 9.43 -27.22 12.33
CA ALA A 138 10.03 -27.63 11.07
C ALA A 138 11.52 -27.25 10.98
N LEU A 139 11.91 -26.14 11.62
CA LEU A 139 13.30 -25.70 11.73
C LEU A 139 14.06 -26.40 12.88
N GLY A 140 13.37 -27.13 13.74
CA GLY A 140 13.93 -27.86 14.88
C GLY A 140 14.24 -26.97 16.09
N TYR A 141 13.52 -25.85 16.26
CA TYR A 141 13.66 -24.89 17.35
C TYR A 141 12.52 -25.03 18.35
N ASP A 142 12.80 -24.77 19.63
CA ASP A 142 11.86 -24.85 20.76
C ASP A 142 11.19 -23.47 20.95
N GLU A 143 9.92 -23.36 20.61
CA GLU A 143 9.13 -22.12 20.74
C GLU A 143 8.92 -21.72 22.20
N THR A 144 9.08 -22.65 23.14
CA THR A 144 8.95 -22.39 24.59
C THR A 144 10.26 -21.94 25.26
N TYR A 145 11.32 -21.77 24.46
CA TYR A 145 12.64 -21.41 24.95
C TYR A 145 12.64 -20.13 25.79
N VAL A 146 13.29 -20.19 26.96
CA VAL A 146 13.44 -19.06 27.90
C VAL A 146 14.92 -18.78 28.17
N ILE A 147 15.32 -17.51 28.07
CA ILE A 147 16.68 -17.09 28.40
C ILE A 147 16.95 -17.36 29.87
N SER A 148 18.08 -18.00 30.16
CA SER A 148 18.60 -18.25 31.51
C SER A 148 20.06 -17.81 31.60
N PRO A 149 20.64 -17.63 32.80
CA PRO A 149 22.08 -17.28 32.94
C PRO A 149 23.05 -18.26 32.27
N ALA A 150 22.61 -19.51 32.08
CA ALA A 150 23.43 -20.53 31.40
C ALA A 150 23.35 -20.42 29.86
N THR A 151 22.32 -19.77 29.32
CA THR A 151 22.00 -19.71 27.91
C THR A 151 21.89 -18.27 27.39
N GLU A 152 22.31 -17.28 28.15
CA GLU A 152 22.20 -15.84 27.81
C GLU A 152 22.95 -15.46 26.51
N ASN A 153 23.96 -16.24 26.13
CA ASN A 153 24.78 -16.04 24.94
C ASN A 153 24.43 -17.02 23.79
N SER A 154 23.32 -17.76 23.89
CA SER A 154 22.87 -18.64 22.81
C SER A 154 22.31 -17.82 21.63
N PRO A 155 22.31 -18.36 20.41
CA PRO A 155 21.71 -17.69 19.29
C PRO A 155 20.21 -17.39 19.50
N ALA A 156 19.46 -18.31 20.11
CA ALA A 156 18.08 -18.08 20.51
C ALA A 156 17.94 -16.84 21.42
N ALA A 157 18.83 -16.68 22.41
CA ALA A 157 18.80 -15.53 23.32
C ALA A 157 19.10 -14.20 22.57
N VAL A 158 20.01 -14.19 21.61
CA VAL A 158 20.28 -13.05 20.73
C VAL A 158 18.99 -12.68 19.97
N GLY A 159 18.36 -13.63 19.31
CA GLY A 159 17.12 -13.40 18.57
C GLY A 159 15.99 -12.82 19.43
N ILE A 160 15.78 -13.39 20.62
CA ILE A 160 14.77 -12.89 21.58
C ILE A 160 15.07 -11.45 22.01
N ARG A 161 16.33 -11.07 22.23
CA ARG A 161 16.69 -9.68 22.58
C ARG A 161 16.41 -8.72 21.42
N CYS A 162 16.72 -9.10 20.20
CA CYS A 162 16.38 -8.32 18.99
C CYS A 162 14.86 -8.13 18.87
N ALA A 163 14.07 -9.20 19.01
CA ALA A 163 12.61 -9.10 19.03
C ALA A 163 12.10 -8.16 20.11
N ASN A 164 12.58 -8.30 21.35
CA ASN A 164 12.17 -7.46 22.47
C ASN A 164 12.49 -5.97 22.25
N ALA A 165 13.62 -5.65 21.61
CA ALA A 165 13.97 -4.28 21.27
C ALA A 165 12.98 -3.68 20.28
N VAL A 166 12.65 -4.41 19.21
CA VAL A 166 11.65 -4.03 18.20
C VAL A 166 10.27 -3.87 18.83
N LEU A 167 9.82 -4.83 19.63
CA LEU A 167 8.51 -4.76 20.29
C LEU A 167 8.44 -3.58 21.28
N SER A 168 9.51 -3.33 22.03
CA SER A 168 9.58 -2.17 22.94
C SER A 168 9.55 -0.85 22.17
N ARG A 169 10.21 -0.77 21.01
CA ARG A 169 10.14 0.39 20.12
C ARG A 169 8.72 0.61 19.62
N GLY A 170 8.03 -0.46 19.22
CA GLY A 170 6.66 -0.43 18.75
C GLY A 170 5.66 0.15 19.75
N LEU A 171 5.88 -0.05 21.05
CA LEU A 171 5.02 0.55 22.09
C LEU A 171 5.15 2.07 22.20
N THR A 172 6.18 2.68 21.59
CA THR A 172 6.49 4.12 21.70
C THR A 172 6.60 4.83 20.36
N ASP A 173 6.29 4.16 19.27
CA ASP A 173 6.43 4.70 17.90
C ASP A 173 5.25 5.54 17.42
N LEU A 174 4.28 5.83 18.29
CA LEU A 174 3.07 6.62 18.03
C LEU A 174 2.02 5.92 17.15
N SER A 175 2.18 4.63 16.86
CA SER A 175 1.14 3.84 16.17
C SER A 175 -0.07 3.53 17.06
N ASN A 176 0.04 3.72 18.37
CA ASN A 176 -0.96 3.36 19.37
C ASN A 176 -1.26 1.85 19.44
N GLU A 177 -0.27 1.02 19.19
CA GLU A 177 -0.39 -0.43 19.18
C GLU A 177 -1.01 -0.98 20.47
N SER A 178 -0.59 -0.50 21.65
CA SER A 178 -1.14 -0.93 22.94
C SER A 178 -2.63 -0.61 23.12
N ALA A 179 -3.18 0.28 22.31
CA ALA A 179 -4.58 0.65 22.25
C ALA A 179 -5.24 0.18 20.94
N LEU A 180 -4.73 -0.91 20.31
CA LEU A 180 -5.23 -1.47 19.07
C LEU A 180 -5.29 -0.45 17.92
N TYR A 181 -4.25 0.38 17.79
CA TYR A 181 -4.07 1.37 16.74
C TYR A 181 -5.19 2.43 16.66
N VAL A 182 -5.86 2.70 17.78
CA VAL A 182 -6.95 3.69 17.84
C VAL A 182 -6.45 5.07 17.40
N ASP A 183 -7.29 5.77 16.64
CA ASP A 183 -7.04 7.17 16.30
C ASP A 183 -7.03 8.09 17.53
N THR A 184 -6.05 8.97 17.60
CA THR A 184 -5.87 9.96 18.66
C THR A 184 -5.90 11.40 18.16
N THR A 185 -6.06 11.62 16.84
CA THR A 185 -6.12 12.95 16.24
C THR A 185 -7.47 13.63 16.46
N GLY A 186 -8.52 12.85 16.72
CA GLY A 186 -9.89 13.33 16.76
C GLY A 186 -10.45 13.63 15.38
N TYR A 187 -9.93 12.97 14.34
CA TYR A 187 -10.44 13.10 12.97
C TYR A 187 -11.95 12.84 12.91
N SER A 188 -12.64 13.68 12.15
CA SER A 188 -14.06 13.52 11.83
C SER A 188 -14.28 13.96 10.37
N PRO A 189 -14.98 13.18 9.55
CA PRO A 189 -15.25 13.57 8.17
C PRO A 189 -16.06 14.86 8.09
N VAL A 190 -15.77 15.66 7.05
CA VAL A 190 -16.50 16.91 6.76
C VAL A 190 -17.88 16.63 6.20
N ASN A 191 -17.99 15.57 5.38
CA ASN A 191 -19.23 15.18 4.73
C ASN A 191 -19.99 14.15 5.56
N ASP A 192 -21.31 14.22 5.50
CA ASP A 192 -22.18 13.19 6.07
C ASP A 192 -22.03 11.87 5.32
N VAL A 193 -22.30 10.77 6.01
CA VAL A 193 -22.25 9.42 5.45
C VAL A 193 -23.24 9.28 4.30
N LEU A 194 -22.76 8.77 3.17
CA LEU A 194 -23.63 8.38 2.07
C LEU A 194 -24.04 6.92 2.22
N THR A 195 -25.34 6.70 2.38
CA THR A 195 -25.88 5.35 2.49
C THR A 195 -26.16 4.76 1.11
N PHE A 196 -25.50 3.64 0.81
CA PHE A 196 -25.80 2.80 -0.35
C PHE A 196 -26.81 1.75 0.04
N TYR A 197 -28.05 1.89 -0.42
CA TYR A 197 -29.00 0.79 -0.40
C TYR A 197 -28.98 0.11 -1.75
N GLU A 198 -28.53 -1.13 -1.79
CA GLU A 198 -28.84 -2.03 -2.88
C GLU A 198 -30.16 -2.70 -2.56
N PHE A 199 -31.08 -2.62 -3.51
CA PHE A 199 -32.27 -3.44 -3.47
C PHE A 199 -31.95 -4.70 -4.29
N PRO A 200 -31.85 -5.88 -3.67
CA PRO A 200 -31.69 -7.12 -4.41
C PRO A 200 -32.80 -7.26 -5.45
N GLY A 201 -32.45 -7.37 -6.71
CA GLY A 201 -33.34 -7.80 -7.77
C GLY A 201 -34.36 -6.80 -8.32
N THR A 202 -34.26 -5.49 -8.05
CA THR A 202 -35.14 -4.50 -8.67
C THR A 202 -34.33 -3.36 -9.24
N VAL A 203 -33.97 -3.51 -10.50
CA VAL A 203 -33.12 -2.56 -11.26
C VAL A 203 -33.91 -1.47 -11.95
N ASP A 204 -35.18 -1.41 -11.78
CA ASP A 204 -35.99 -0.31 -12.27
C ASP A 204 -36.12 0.77 -11.19
N TYR A 205 -35.12 1.65 -11.12
CA TYR A 205 -35.42 3.03 -10.69
C TYR A 205 -36.36 3.66 -11.67
N ASP A 206 -37.61 3.18 -11.67
CA ASP A 206 -38.70 3.97 -12.19
C ASP A 206 -38.83 5.18 -11.25
N PHE A 207 -38.43 6.33 -11.74
CA PHE A 207 -38.46 7.62 -11.05
C PHE A 207 -39.84 8.05 -10.52
N GLY A 208 -40.68 7.10 -10.21
CA GLY A 208 -42.01 7.28 -9.61
C GLY A 208 -42.09 6.93 -8.12
N MET A 209 -41.12 6.21 -7.55
CA MET A 209 -41.23 5.69 -6.21
C MET A 209 -39.91 5.79 -5.42
N GLY A 210 -39.54 7.00 -5.05
CA GLY A 210 -38.40 7.32 -4.21
C GLY A 210 -37.22 7.83 -5.01
N SER A 211 -36.81 9.07 -4.76
CA SER A 211 -35.55 9.60 -5.32
C SER A 211 -34.39 8.86 -4.68
N PRO A 212 -33.33 8.47 -5.47
CA PRO A 212 -32.08 8.03 -4.86
C PRO A 212 -31.61 9.11 -3.86
N PRO A 213 -30.88 8.73 -2.79
CA PRO A 213 -30.36 9.72 -1.86
C PRO A 213 -29.59 10.79 -2.63
N SER A 214 -29.94 12.04 -2.39
CA SER A 214 -29.32 13.17 -3.09
C SER A 214 -27.90 13.35 -2.59
N TYR A 215 -26.92 13.20 -3.47
CA TYR A 215 -25.52 13.49 -3.15
C TYR A 215 -25.33 14.95 -2.75
N THR A 216 -26.10 15.85 -3.37
CA THR A 216 -26.05 17.27 -3.05
C THR A 216 -26.57 17.60 -1.67
N GLU A 217 -27.38 16.73 -1.04
CA GLU A 217 -27.89 16.92 0.32
C GLU A 217 -26.93 16.39 1.40
N THR A 218 -26.08 15.41 1.07
CA THR A 218 -25.15 14.78 2.02
C THR A 218 -23.71 15.32 1.95
N VAL A 219 -23.40 16.12 0.92
CA VAL A 219 -22.06 16.67 0.66
C VAL A 219 -22.00 18.13 1.12
N SER A 220 -21.26 18.39 2.18
CA SER A 220 -20.95 19.74 2.68
C SER A 220 -19.79 20.38 1.90
N ASP A 221 -18.77 19.57 1.50
CA ASP A 221 -17.67 19.97 0.65
C ASP A 221 -17.29 18.81 -0.29
N ILE A 222 -17.59 18.97 -1.58
CA ILE A 222 -17.36 17.92 -2.59
C ILE A 222 -15.88 17.57 -2.78
N ASN A 223 -14.96 18.40 -2.37
CA ASN A 223 -13.54 18.16 -2.47
C ASN A 223 -12.98 17.36 -1.29
N ARG A 224 -13.81 17.06 -0.30
CA ARG A 224 -13.46 16.29 0.89
C ARG A 224 -13.98 14.85 0.82
N TRP A 225 -13.28 13.97 1.52
CA TRP A 225 -13.69 12.58 1.61
C TRP A 225 -15.08 12.43 2.22
N GLN A 226 -15.85 11.52 1.66
CA GLN A 226 -17.17 11.16 2.13
C GLN A 226 -17.18 9.68 2.54
N PRO A 227 -17.47 9.34 3.79
CA PRO A 227 -17.66 7.96 4.19
C PRO A 227 -18.90 7.38 3.54
N LEU A 228 -18.82 6.08 3.21
CA LEU A 228 -19.93 5.32 2.63
C LEU A 228 -20.48 4.34 3.66
N ALA A 229 -21.78 4.05 3.60
CA ALA A 229 -22.40 2.97 4.36
C ALA A 229 -23.05 1.96 3.43
N PHE A 230 -22.77 0.68 3.66
CA PHE A 230 -23.27 -0.45 2.88
C PHE A 230 -24.06 -1.38 3.78
N GLN A 231 -25.00 -2.10 3.20
CA GLN A 231 -25.52 -3.31 3.81
C GLN A 231 -24.51 -4.43 3.54
N ASP A 232 -24.19 -5.20 4.58
CA ASP A 232 -23.25 -6.32 4.49
C ASP A 232 -21.83 -5.94 4.00
N ALA A 233 -21.32 -4.79 4.52
CA ALA A 233 -20.00 -4.31 4.17
C ALA A 233 -18.92 -5.36 4.49
N THR A 234 -18.01 -5.54 3.54
CA THR A 234 -16.80 -6.35 3.72
C THR A 234 -15.55 -5.49 3.56
N THR A 235 -14.45 -6.02 4.04
CA THR A 235 -13.11 -5.51 3.71
C THR A 235 -12.70 -6.02 2.34
N GLN A 236 -11.58 -5.52 1.83
CA GLN A 236 -11.01 -5.91 0.55
C GLN A 236 -10.73 -7.42 0.45
N ASN A 237 -10.30 -8.05 1.56
CA ASN A 237 -10.11 -9.51 1.63
C ASN A 237 -11.36 -10.28 2.09
N GLY A 238 -12.56 -9.71 1.96
CA GLY A 238 -13.84 -10.39 2.19
C GLY A 238 -14.25 -10.56 3.66
N GLN A 239 -13.53 -9.96 4.62
CA GLN A 239 -13.90 -10.03 6.02
C GLN A 239 -15.04 -9.07 6.36
N VAL A 240 -15.91 -9.42 7.30
CA VAL A 240 -17.02 -8.55 7.73
C VAL A 240 -16.47 -7.26 8.31
N ALA A 241 -16.90 -6.13 7.74
CA ALA A 241 -16.54 -4.80 8.17
C ALA A 241 -17.71 -4.07 8.83
N SER A 242 -17.44 -2.88 9.38
CA SER A 242 -18.51 -1.96 9.79
C SER A 242 -19.33 -1.53 8.58
N ASN A 243 -20.65 -1.53 8.70
CA ASN A 243 -21.52 -1.05 7.64
C ASN A 243 -21.31 0.45 7.29
N GLU A 244 -20.72 1.21 8.19
CA GLU A 244 -20.29 2.58 7.96
C GLU A 244 -18.77 2.66 7.94
N GLN A 245 -18.22 3.25 6.89
CA GLN A 245 -16.78 3.43 6.76
C GLN A 245 -16.23 4.36 7.83
N ILE A 246 -15.17 3.90 8.49
CA ILE A 246 -14.37 4.67 9.44
C ILE A 246 -13.00 4.87 8.79
N PHE A 247 -12.49 6.10 8.78
CA PHE A 247 -11.18 6.40 8.23
C PHE A 247 -10.09 5.56 8.92
N ILE A 248 -9.42 4.71 8.16
CA ILE A 248 -8.38 3.81 8.69
C ILE A 248 -7.11 4.61 8.95
N SER A 249 -6.62 4.57 10.20
CA SER A 249 -5.32 5.11 10.61
C SER A 249 -5.08 6.60 10.32
N PRO A 250 -5.99 7.54 10.63
CA PRO A 250 -5.79 8.97 10.31
C PRO A 250 -4.60 9.60 11.05
N HIS A 251 -4.11 9.01 12.14
CA HIS A 251 -2.95 9.46 12.92
C HIS A 251 -1.60 8.99 12.36
N TRP A 252 -1.58 8.16 11.30
CA TRP A 252 -0.37 7.43 10.89
C TRP A 252 0.77 8.31 10.42
N GLY A 253 0.50 9.53 9.96
CA GLY A 253 1.53 10.51 9.61
C GLY A 253 2.47 10.91 10.73
N GLU A 254 2.09 10.63 11.99
CA GLU A 254 2.91 10.89 13.17
C GLU A 254 3.75 9.68 13.63
N VAL A 255 3.52 8.51 13.02
CA VAL A 255 4.27 7.29 13.36
C VAL A 255 5.75 7.47 13.02
N ARG A 256 6.61 6.97 13.89
CA ARG A 256 8.05 7.09 13.72
C ARG A 256 8.53 6.32 12.51
N SER A 257 9.22 7.03 11.64
CA SER A 257 9.75 6.53 10.38
C SER A 257 11.11 5.82 10.52
N PHE A 258 11.53 5.15 9.46
CA PHE A 258 12.86 4.55 9.31
C PHE A 258 13.88 5.55 8.76
N ALA A 259 13.58 6.21 7.63
CA ALA A 259 14.55 7.01 6.88
C ALA A 259 14.09 8.45 6.60
N LEU A 260 12.83 8.79 6.88
CA LEU A 260 12.32 10.12 6.57
C LEU A 260 13.11 11.22 7.26
N SER A 261 13.31 12.33 6.57
CA SER A 261 14.01 13.50 7.06
C SER A 261 13.11 14.74 6.93
N GLY A 262 13.45 15.80 7.67
CA GLY A 262 12.71 17.05 7.64
C GLY A 262 11.78 17.25 8.82
N SER A 263 10.90 18.25 8.72
CA SER A 263 9.93 18.60 9.75
C SER A 263 8.57 17.97 9.48
N VAL A 264 7.95 17.48 10.55
CA VAL A 264 6.56 16.99 10.54
C VAL A 264 5.67 17.96 11.33
N THR A 265 4.49 18.26 10.80
CA THR A 265 3.49 19.10 11.48
C THR A 265 2.11 18.47 11.29
N ASN A 266 1.47 18.06 12.39
CA ASN A 266 0.19 17.35 12.36
C ASN A 266 0.19 16.17 11.36
N GLY A 267 1.24 15.36 11.40
CA GLY A 267 1.41 14.20 10.53
C GLY A 267 1.85 14.49 9.09
N LEU A 268 1.89 15.75 8.66
CA LEU A 268 2.37 16.12 7.33
C LEU A 268 3.88 16.37 7.33
N TRP A 269 4.62 15.63 6.53
CA TRP A 269 6.07 15.74 6.36
C TRP A 269 6.39 16.76 5.25
N ALA A 270 6.95 17.91 5.63
CA ALA A 270 7.14 19.04 4.73
C ALA A 270 7.99 18.71 3.48
N ASP A 271 9.00 17.87 3.61
CA ASP A 271 9.89 17.50 2.50
C ASP A 271 9.26 16.50 1.53
N TYR A 272 8.12 15.91 1.88
CA TYR A 272 7.37 14.92 1.08
C TYR A 272 5.94 15.38 0.77
N ASP A 273 5.58 16.62 1.10
CA ASP A 273 4.28 17.20 0.75
C ASP A 273 4.25 17.54 -0.75
N PRO A 274 3.34 16.91 -1.53
CA PRO A 274 3.23 17.20 -2.97
C PRO A 274 2.50 18.52 -3.27
N GLY A 275 2.01 19.20 -2.25
CA GLY A 275 1.09 20.33 -2.38
C GLY A 275 -0.37 19.91 -2.57
N PRO A 276 -1.28 20.88 -2.66
CA PRO A 276 -2.72 20.60 -2.73
C PRO A 276 -3.12 19.92 -4.06
N PRO A 277 -4.10 18.99 -4.00
CA PRO A 277 -4.70 18.42 -5.20
C PRO A 277 -5.57 19.43 -5.95
N PRO A 278 -5.98 19.14 -7.21
CA PRO A 278 -6.93 19.98 -7.93
C PRO A 278 -8.33 19.90 -7.31
N TYR A 279 -9.02 21.03 -7.18
CA TYR A 279 -10.33 21.13 -6.55
C TYR A 279 -11.43 21.49 -7.55
N LEU A 280 -12.57 20.79 -7.51
CA LEU A 280 -13.76 21.15 -8.27
C LEU A 280 -14.26 22.54 -7.81
N GLY A 281 -14.42 23.45 -8.77
CA GLY A 281 -14.79 24.84 -8.49
C GLY A 281 -13.70 25.70 -7.82
N GLY A 282 -12.47 25.18 -7.71
CA GLY A 282 -11.33 25.84 -7.10
C GLY A 282 -10.10 25.84 -7.99
N GLU A 283 -8.93 25.87 -7.35
CA GLU A 283 -7.65 25.74 -8.06
C GLU A 283 -7.55 24.37 -8.72
N GLY A 284 -7.19 24.32 -10.00
CA GLY A 284 -7.10 23.08 -10.76
C GLY A 284 -8.45 22.51 -11.26
N ASP A 285 -9.57 23.27 -11.24
CA ASP A 285 -10.89 22.80 -11.67
C ASP A 285 -10.87 22.12 -13.04
N ALA A 286 -10.18 22.69 -14.01
CA ALA A 286 -10.08 22.10 -15.36
C ALA A 286 -9.37 20.74 -15.35
N GLN A 287 -8.32 20.59 -14.56
CA GLN A 287 -7.62 19.30 -14.37
C GLN A 287 -8.52 18.28 -13.69
N MET A 288 -9.25 18.70 -12.64
CA MET A 288 -10.20 17.80 -11.97
C MET A 288 -11.25 17.26 -12.94
N ARG A 289 -11.84 18.10 -13.79
CA ARG A 289 -12.83 17.68 -14.80
C ARG A 289 -12.26 16.71 -15.83
N THR A 290 -11.02 16.96 -16.27
CA THR A 290 -10.31 16.02 -17.17
C THR A 290 -10.09 14.69 -16.48
N ASN A 291 -9.67 14.69 -15.22
CA ASN A 291 -9.44 13.47 -14.44
C ASN A 291 -10.74 12.67 -14.24
N VAL A 292 -11.86 13.34 -14.01
CA VAL A 292 -13.16 12.67 -13.88
C VAL A 292 -13.57 11.98 -15.19
N ASN A 293 -13.46 12.68 -16.30
CA ASN A 293 -13.77 12.10 -17.61
C ASN A 293 -12.85 10.90 -17.92
N GLN A 294 -11.58 11.00 -17.58
CA GLN A 294 -10.60 9.91 -17.76
C GLN A 294 -11.02 8.63 -17.00
N ILE A 295 -11.54 8.76 -15.78
CA ILE A 295 -12.01 7.59 -15.01
C ILE A 295 -13.25 6.97 -15.69
N ILE A 296 -14.17 7.80 -16.20
CA ILE A 296 -15.32 7.31 -16.95
C ILE A 296 -14.85 6.61 -18.23
N GLU A 297 -13.87 7.18 -18.94
CA GLU A 297 -13.26 6.56 -20.13
C GLU A 297 -12.64 5.19 -19.81
N PHE A 298 -11.84 5.06 -18.72
CA PHE A 298 -11.29 3.76 -18.30
C PHE A 298 -12.42 2.76 -17.99
N SER A 299 -13.46 3.19 -17.28
CA SER A 299 -14.62 2.35 -17.00
C SER A 299 -15.33 1.89 -18.28
N SER A 300 -15.33 2.72 -19.35
CA SER A 300 -15.94 2.38 -20.64
C SER A 300 -15.14 1.35 -21.46
N LYS A 301 -13.91 1.03 -21.04
CA LYS A 301 -13.01 0.06 -21.71
C LYS A 301 -13.08 -1.34 -21.11
N LEU A 302 -13.87 -1.55 -20.06
CA LEU A 302 -13.93 -2.82 -19.32
C LEU A 302 -14.84 -3.89 -19.99
N ASP A 303 -15.23 -3.68 -21.23
CA ASP A 303 -16.07 -4.62 -21.99
C ASP A 303 -15.21 -5.68 -22.71
N PRO A 304 -15.24 -6.96 -22.28
CA PRO A 304 -14.47 -8.03 -22.93
C PRO A 304 -14.99 -8.37 -24.34
N ASP A 305 -16.22 -7.95 -24.66
CA ASP A 305 -16.86 -8.19 -25.96
C ASP A 305 -16.71 -7.00 -26.94
N SER A 306 -15.98 -5.95 -26.55
CA SER A 306 -15.73 -4.78 -27.42
C SER A 306 -14.97 -5.13 -28.71
N GLY A 307 -14.23 -6.24 -28.72
CA GLY A 307 -13.40 -6.68 -29.85
C GLY A 307 -12.10 -5.87 -30.01
N VAL A 308 -11.81 -4.94 -29.11
CA VAL A 308 -10.58 -4.15 -29.13
C VAL A 308 -9.42 -4.99 -28.58
N MET A 309 -8.35 -5.12 -29.38
CA MET A 309 -7.11 -5.80 -29.00
C MET A 309 -6.01 -4.77 -28.76
N ILE A 310 -5.25 -4.96 -27.70
CA ILE A 310 -4.08 -4.12 -27.37
C ILE A 310 -2.82 -4.98 -27.18
N ASP A 311 -1.67 -4.41 -27.48
CA ASP A 311 -0.38 -5.04 -27.18
C ASP A 311 0.14 -4.55 -25.84
N ILE A 312 0.18 -5.44 -24.86
CA ILE A 312 0.66 -5.16 -23.50
C ILE A 312 2.10 -5.63 -23.26
N SER A 313 2.82 -5.99 -24.29
CA SER A 313 4.23 -6.37 -24.20
C SER A 313 5.11 -5.17 -23.78
N PRO A 314 6.28 -5.43 -23.15
CA PRO A 314 7.20 -4.34 -22.77
C PRO A 314 7.69 -3.49 -23.94
N LYS A 315 7.56 -3.93 -25.20
CA LYS A 315 7.90 -3.08 -26.36
C LYS A 315 6.84 -2.02 -26.67
N SER A 316 5.61 -2.18 -26.17
CA SER A 316 4.47 -1.32 -26.48
C SER A 316 4.02 -0.50 -25.26
N VAL A 317 4.27 -0.98 -24.05
CA VAL A 317 3.89 -0.31 -22.78
C VAL A 317 5.09 -0.18 -21.86
N GLY A 318 5.03 0.77 -20.95
CA GLY A 318 6.09 1.04 -19.98
C GLY A 318 7.07 2.12 -20.44
N ASN A 319 8.21 2.24 -19.73
CA ASN A 319 9.21 3.30 -19.93
C ASN A 319 8.63 4.72 -19.77
N ASN A 320 7.78 4.89 -18.78
CA ASN A 320 7.11 6.15 -18.50
C ASN A 320 8.05 7.17 -17.84
N THR A 321 7.82 8.44 -18.14
CA THR A 321 8.34 9.52 -17.31
C THR A 321 7.72 9.44 -15.91
N LEU A 322 8.52 9.64 -14.88
CA LEU A 322 8.06 9.57 -13.49
C LEU A 322 6.81 10.44 -13.25
N GLY A 323 5.75 9.81 -12.78
CA GLY A 323 4.46 10.45 -12.52
C GLY A 323 3.56 10.64 -13.74
N GLN A 324 3.93 10.06 -14.89
CA GLN A 324 3.15 10.12 -16.14
C GLN A 324 2.85 8.71 -16.65
N ASN A 325 1.94 8.63 -17.65
CA ASN A 325 1.65 7.43 -18.42
C ASN A 325 1.89 7.71 -19.91
N ASP A 326 3.11 8.15 -20.25
CA ASP A 326 3.49 8.65 -21.56
C ASP A 326 4.53 7.77 -22.27
N GLY A 327 4.86 6.63 -21.69
CA GLY A 327 5.88 5.72 -22.20
C GLY A 327 5.45 5.01 -23.48
N LEU A 328 6.44 4.70 -24.31
CA LEU A 328 6.27 4.03 -25.59
C LEU A 328 6.94 2.64 -25.61
N GLY A 329 7.16 2.08 -24.42
CA GLY A 329 7.81 0.79 -24.25
C GLY A 329 9.33 0.81 -24.39
N HIS A 330 9.93 -0.37 -24.41
CA HIS A 330 11.36 -0.63 -24.46
C HIS A 330 11.75 -1.25 -25.81
N ALA A 331 12.70 -0.67 -26.50
CA ALA A 331 13.11 -1.13 -27.84
C ALA A 331 13.66 -2.57 -27.85
N LEU A 332 14.40 -2.93 -26.79
CA LEU A 332 15.08 -4.23 -26.67
C LEU A 332 15.11 -4.67 -25.21
N ASN A 333 15.06 -5.98 -24.99
CA ASN A 333 15.45 -6.59 -23.72
C ASN A 333 16.98 -6.41 -23.54
N PRO A 334 17.45 -5.75 -22.47
CA PRO A 334 18.86 -5.42 -22.31
C PRO A 334 19.76 -6.63 -22.05
N VAL A 335 19.19 -7.74 -21.54
CA VAL A 335 19.92 -8.97 -21.21
C VAL A 335 20.11 -9.83 -22.47
N THR A 336 19.04 -10.05 -23.24
CA THR A 336 19.04 -10.89 -24.42
C THR A 336 19.39 -10.16 -25.71
N SER A 337 19.32 -8.82 -25.72
CA SER A 337 19.41 -7.93 -26.88
C SER A 337 18.38 -8.24 -27.98
N SER A 338 17.30 -8.91 -27.63
CA SER A 338 16.17 -9.22 -28.52
C SER A 338 15.05 -8.21 -28.36
N VAL A 339 14.24 -8.05 -29.40
CA VAL A 339 12.96 -7.34 -29.30
C VAL A 339 12.01 -8.19 -28.46
N TYR A 340 11.20 -7.56 -27.60
CA TYR A 340 10.12 -8.27 -26.91
C TYR A 340 9.07 -8.75 -27.91
N GLU A 341 8.54 -9.95 -27.69
CA GLU A 341 7.46 -10.50 -28.52
C GLU A 341 6.14 -9.74 -28.26
N ASP A 342 5.23 -9.77 -29.25
CA ASP A 342 3.89 -9.20 -29.11
C ASP A 342 3.11 -9.96 -28.04
N ASN A 343 2.36 -9.23 -27.23
CA ASN A 343 1.45 -9.78 -26.23
C ASN A 343 0.07 -9.14 -26.42
N LEU A 344 -0.68 -9.68 -27.38
CA LEU A 344 -1.98 -9.15 -27.78
C LEU A 344 -3.09 -9.73 -26.91
N VAL A 345 -3.82 -8.89 -26.24
CA VAL A 345 -4.94 -9.25 -25.36
C VAL A 345 -6.14 -8.36 -25.61
N LYS A 346 -7.33 -8.79 -25.19
CA LYS A 346 -8.52 -7.94 -25.20
C LYS A 346 -8.36 -6.80 -24.20
N GLU A 347 -8.65 -5.55 -24.62
CA GLU A 347 -8.54 -4.36 -23.74
C GLU A 347 -9.41 -4.50 -22.49
N GLY A 348 -10.66 -5.02 -22.64
CA GLY A 348 -11.56 -5.20 -21.52
C GLY A 348 -11.07 -6.24 -20.50
N ASP A 349 -10.51 -7.35 -20.98
CA ASP A 349 -9.90 -8.35 -20.09
C ASP A 349 -8.67 -7.78 -19.37
N TYR A 350 -7.79 -7.09 -20.09
CA TYR A 350 -6.61 -6.46 -19.49
C TYR A 350 -6.97 -5.46 -18.39
N GLY A 351 -7.93 -4.55 -18.67
CA GLY A 351 -8.35 -3.53 -17.69
C GLY A 351 -8.91 -4.15 -16.41
N ARG A 352 -9.72 -5.22 -16.54
CA ARG A 352 -10.28 -5.96 -15.41
C ARG A 352 -9.20 -6.71 -14.63
N VAL A 353 -8.32 -7.43 -15.32
CA VAL A 353 -7.21 -8.18 -14.72
C VAL A 353 -6.27 -7.28 -13.93
N ILE A 354 -5.79 -6.16 -14.50
CA ILE A 354 -4.89 -5.30 -13.72
C ILE A 354 -5.61 -4.64 -12.55
N ALA A 355 -6.90 -4.29 -12.69
CA ALA A 355 -7.69 -3.74 -11.60
C ALA A 355 -7.79 -4.71 -10.42
N GLU A 356 -7.93 -6.03 -10.66
CA GLU A 356 -8.00 -7.05 -9.62
C GLU A 356 -6.63 -7.52 -9.15
N PHE A 357 -5.66 -7.76 -10.04
CA PHE A 357 -4.32 -8.21 -9.67
C PHE A 357 -3.65 -7.25 -8.67
N TRP A 358 -3.80 -5.94 -8.88
CA TRP A 358 -3.26 -4.90 -8.01
C TRP A 358 -4.27 -4.41 -6.96
N ALA A 359 -5.48 -4.98 -6.90
CA ALA A 359 -6.50 -4.52 -5.95
C ALA A 359 -6.23 -4.95 -4.51
N ASP A 360 -5.44 -5.98 -4.33
CA ASP A 360 -5.27 -6.68 -3.05
C ASP A 360 -6.63 -7.23 -2.56
N GLY A 361 -7.27 -8.00 -3.43
CA GLY A 361 -8.57 -8.65 -3.20
C GLY A 361 -8.53 -9.76 -2.14
N PRO A 362 -9.53 -10.65 -2.10
CA PRO A 362 -9.52 -11.79 -1.20
C PRO A 362 -8.22 -12.59 -1.28
N ASN A 363 -7.67 -12.96 -0.13
CA ASN A 363 -6.38 -13.68 -0.01
C ASN A 363 -5.13 -12.91 -0.47
N SER A 364 -5.20 -11.59 -0.55
CA SER A 364 -4.06 -10.74 -0.89
C SER A 364 -3.32 -10.24 0.35
N GLU A 365 -2.05 -9.94 0.16
CA GLU A 365 -1.14 -9.47 1.21
C GLU A 365 -1.08 -7.95 1.38
N THR A 366 -2.05 -7.20 0.86
CA THR A 366 -2.07 -5.73 0.79
C THR A 366 -0.87 -5.13 0.03
N PRO A 367 -0.90 -3.85 -0.40
CA PRO A 367 0.15 -3.32 -1.30
C PRO A 367 1.59 -3.49 -0.80
N PRO A 368 1.89 -3.29 0.51
CA PRO A 368 3.26 -3.51 0.98
C PRO A 368 3.69 -4.99 0.92
N GLY A 369 2.77 -5.94 1.19
CA GLY A 369 3.06 -7.37 1.10
C GLY A 369 3.25 -7.82 -0.34
N HIS A 370 2.44 -7.35 -1.27
CA HIS A 370 2.53 -7.69 -2.70
C HIS A 370 3.94 -7.45 -3.27
N TRP A 371 4.60 -6.36 -2.88
CA TRP A 371 5.98 -6.09 -3.32
C TRP A 371 7.02 -7.01 -2.66
N ASN A 372 6.75 -7.58 -1.50
CA ASN A 372 7.58 -8.66 -0.95
C ASN A 372 7.42 -9.95 -1.78
N THR A 373 6.20 -10.31 -2.17
CA THR A 373 5.92 -11.47 -3.05
C THR A 373 6.63 -11.32 -4.40
N LEU A 374 6.47 -10.16 -5.07
CA LEU A 374 7.13 -9.90 -6.35
C LEU A 374 8.66 -9.93 -6.26
N ALA A 375 9.25 -9.40 -5.19
CA ALA A 375 10.68 -9.45 -4.96
C ALA A 375 11.16 -10.90 -4.74
N ASN A 376 10.42 -11.66 -3.94
CA ASN A 376 10.71 -13.08 -3.69
C ASN A 376 10.71 -13.89 -5.00
N GLU A 377 9.71 -13.70 -5.86
CA GLU A 377 9.60 -14.37 -7.15
C GLU A 377 10.68 -13.94 -8.12
N ALA A 378 10.95 -12.62 -8.22
CA ALA A 378 11.95 -12.10 -9.16
C ALA A 378 13.36 -12.66 -8.92
N PHE A 379 13.72 -12.86 -7.64
CA PHE A 379 15.08 -13.33 -7.28
C PHE A 379 15.26 -14.86 -7.30
N GLU A 380 14.22 -15.61 -7.67
CA GLU A 380 14.33 -17.03 -8.01
C GLU A 380 14.84 -17.27 -9.43
N HIS A 381 14.95 -16.22 -10.25
CA HIS A 381 15.42 -16.36 -11.63
C HIS A 381 16.80 -17.04 -11.69
N VAL A 382 16.94 -18.02 -12.55
CA VAL A 382 18.14 -18.92 -12.62
C VAL A 382 19.46 -18.17 -12.83
N ASP A 383 19.42 -17.05 -13.55
CA ASP A 383 20.60 -16.25 -13.86
C ASP A 383 20.81 -15.08 -12.86
N PHE A 384 20.02 -15.03 -11.77
CA PHE A 384 20.14 -13.95 -10.81
C PHE A 384 21.33 -14.18 -9.86
N GLU A 385 22.23 -13.20 -9.78
CA GLU A 385 23.33 -13.18 -8.83
C GLU A 385 23.07 -12.16 -7.72
N ARG A 386 23.09 -12.60 -6.46
CA ARG A 386 22.85 -11.79 -5.27
C ARG A 386 24.02 -10.85 -4.98
N ARG A 387 24.08 -9.71 -5.70
CA ARG A 387 25.10 -8.66 -5.53
C ARG A 387 24.44 -7.32 -5.26
N ILE A 388 24.68 -6.73 -4.09
CA ILE A 388 24.16 -5.39 -3.77
C ILE A 388 24.72 -4.37 -4.75
N GLY A 389 23.83 -3.57 -5.36
CA GLY A 389 24.18 -2.62 -6.42
C GLY A 389 24.72 -3.28 -7.69
N GLY A 390 24.49 -4.57 -7.90
CA GLY A 390 24.98 -5.33 -9.06
C GLY A 390 26.50 -5.56 -9.08
N VAL A 391 27.21 -5.20 -8.01
CA VAL A 391 28.67 -5.24 -7.93
C VAL A 391 29.15 -5.94 -6.65
N GLY A 392 30.46 -6.20 -6.55
CA GLY A 392 31.03 -6.79 -5.33
C GLY A 392 30.86 -8.32 -5.24
N PRO A 393 31.01 -8.91 -4.06
CA PRO A 393 30.89 -10.35 -3.86
C PRO A 393 29.43 -10.82 -4.02
N VAL A 394 29.28 -12.07 -4.42
CA VAL A 394 27.97 -12.75 -4.34
C VAL A 394 27.70 -13.06 -2.86
N LEU A 395 26.57 -12.61 -2.36
CA LEU A 395 26.11 -12.88 -1.01
C LEU A 395 25.44 -14.25 -0.91
N ASN A 396 25.44 -14.85 0.28
CA ASN A 396 24.58 -15.99 0.56
C ASN A 396 23.11 -15.51 0.67
N GLU A 397 22.17 -16.45 0.61
CA GLU A 397 20.74 -16.14 0.58
C GLU A 397 20.28 -15.43 1.83
N LEU A 398 20.71 -15.87 3.02
CA LEU A 398 20.29 -15.26 4.27
C LEU A 398 20.74 -13.80 4.37
N GLU A 399 22.01 -13.51 4.02
CA GLU A 399 22.53 -12.13 4.05
C GLU A 399 21.80 -11.23 3.05
N TRP A 400 21.53 -11.75 1.84
CA TRP A 400 20.77 -11.04 0.83
C TRP A 400 19.37 -10.69 1.35
N ASP A 401 18.63 -11.68 1.85
CA ASP A 401 17.24 -11.53 2.23
C ASP A 401 17.07 -10.60 3.43
N VAL A 402 17.88 -10.73 4.49
CA VAL A 402 17.76 -9.82 5.65
C VAL A 402 18.08 -8.37 5.30
N LYS A 403 19.02 -8.13 4.38
CA LYS A 403 19.37 -6.79 3.91
C LYS A 403 18.31 -6.23 2.97
N LEU A 404 17.84 -7.04 2.02
CA LEU A 404 16.76 -6.67 1.11
C LEU A 404 15.50 -6.29 1.87
N TYR A 405 15.04 -7.17 2.77
CA TYR A 405 13.80 -6.90 3.50
C TYR A 405 13.91 -5.68 4.41
N LEU A 406 15.07 -5.40 5.01
CA LEU A 406 15.25 -4.17 5.77
C LEU A 406 15.08 -2.93 4.87
N ALA A 407 15.71 -2.90 3.70
CA ALA A 407 15.62 -1.77 2.79
C ALA A 407 14.20 -1.62 2.21
N LEU A 408 13.63 -2.73 1.70
CA LEU A 408 12.30 -2.75 1.09
C LEU A 408 11.21 -2.38 2.10
N ASN A 409 11.14 -3.08 3.21
CA ASN A 409 10.09 -2.87 4.19
C ASN A 409 10.27 -1.59 5.01
N GLY A 410 11.50 -1.08 5.12
CA GLY A 410 11.77 0.28 5.60
C GLY A 410 11.16 1.35 4.70
N ALA A 411 11.30 1.20 3.37
CA ALA A 411 10.68 2.09 2.40
C ALA A 411 9.14 2.00 2.41
N LEU A 412 8.60 0.79 2.49
CA LEU A 412 7.15 0.56 2.54
C LEU A 412 6.53 1.12 3.84
N HIS A 413 7.21 0.97 4.97
CA HIS A 413 6.79 1.59 6.22
C HIS A 413 6.76 3.11 6.12
N ASP A 414 7.84 3.72 5.64
CA ASP A 414 7.93 5.17 5.48
C ASP A 414 6.89 5.70 4.48
N THR A 415 6.59 4.93 3.44
CA THR A 415 5.53 5.25 2.49
C THR A 415 4.18 5.32 3.19
N SER A 416 3.86 4.39 4.10
CA SER A 416 2.61 4.45 4.86
C SER A 416 2.52 5.71 5.73
N VAL A 417 3.62 6.08 6.38
CA VAL A 417 3.69 7.28 7.22
C VAL A 417 3.43 8.54 6.42
N VAL A 418 4.13 8.73 5.30
CA VAL A 418 3.97 9.92 4.46
C VAL A 418 2.59 9.97 3.82
N VAL A 419 2.17 8.87 3.17
CA VAL A 419 0.90 8.84 2.42
C VAL A 419 -0.30 9.08 3.31
N TRP A 420 -0.35 8.46 4.51
CA TRP A 420 -1.47 8.67 5.42
C TRP A 420 -1.44 10.06 6.05
N GLY A 421 -0.25 10.64 6.27
CA GLY A 421 -0.13 12.05 6.65
C GLY A 421 -0.74 12.98 5.59
N VAL A 422 -0.43 12.76 4.30
CA VAL A 422 -1.01 13.51 3.18
C VAL A 422 -2.52 13.29 3.07
N LYS A 423 -2.98 12.03 3.19
CA LYS A 423 -4.42 11.69 3.14
C LYS A 423 -5.22 12.36 4.24
N SER A 424 -4.73 12.34 5.46
CA SER A 424 -5.39 12.98 6.61
C SER A 424 -5.36 14.51 6.50
N HIS A 425 -4.29 15.09 5.94
CA HIS A 425 -4.14 16.52 5.79
C HIS A 425 -5.08 17.11 4.73
N TYR A 426 -5.10 16.53 3.52
CA TYR A 426 -5.92 17.03 2.41
C TYR A 426 -7.36 16.49 2.44
N ASP A 427 -7.60 15.35 3.11
CA ASP A 427 -8.93 14.73 3.27
C ASP A 427 -9.72 14.67 1.96
N TYR A 428 -9.08 14.22 0.87
CA TYR A 428 -9.53 14.43 -0.50
C TYR A 428 -10.56 13.41 -0.97
N VAL A 429 -11.47 13.87 -1.80
CA VAL A 429 -12.60 13.11 -2.35
C VAL A 429 -12.17 11.86 -3.14
N ARG A 430 -13.04 10.85 -3.18
CA ARG A 430 -12.94 9.68 -4.05
C ARG A 430 -13.80 9.85 -5.32
N PRO A 431 -13.41 9.21 -6.45
CA PRO A 431 -14.13 9.32 -7.72
C PRO A 431 -15.63 9.05 -7.62
N ILE A 432 -16.05 8.08 -6.79
CA ILE A 432 -17.46 7.72 -6.67
C ILE A 432 -18.33 8.90 -6.20
N SER A 433 -17.92 9.62 -5.15
CA SER A 433 -18.65 10.78 -4.67
C SER A 433 -18.62 11.90 -5.70
N LEU A 434 -17.46 12.10 -6.35
CA LEU A 434 -17.26 13.19 -7.31
C LEU A 434 -18.06 13.00 -8.60
N ILE A 435 -18.00 11.82 -9.24
CA ILE A 435 -18.71 11.53 -10.49
C ILE A 435 -20.23 11.63 -10.27
N ARG A 436 -20.73 11.03 -9.20
CA ARG A 436 -22.16 11.06 -8.88
C ARG A 436 -22.65 12.46 -8.56
N TYR A 437 -21.91 13.23 -7.73
CA TYR A 437 -22.23 14.62 -7.42
C TYR A 437 -22.28 15.49 -8.68
N MET A 438 -21.28 15.40 -9.56
CA MET A 438 -21.25 16.16 -10.81
C MET A 438 -22.39 15.78 -11.76
N GLY A 439 -22.76 14.51 -11.80
CA GLY A 439 -23.91 14.04 -12.57
C GLY A 439 -25.23 14.57 -12.02
N GLU A 440 -25.44 14.52 -10.72
CA GLU A 440 -26.65 15.01 -10.07
C GLU A 440 -26.78 16.54 -10.15
N THR A 441 -25.68 17.27 -9.89
CA THR A 441 -25.68 18.73 -9.94
C THR A 441 -26.03 19.24 -11.32
N GLY A 442 -25.52 18.63 -12.37
CA GLY A 442 -25.92 18.91 -13.75
C GLY A 442 -27.41 18.67 -13.94
N PHE A 443 -27.96 17.60 -13.35
CA PHE A 443 -29.38 17.26 -13.42
C PHE A 443 -30.28 18.22 -12.64
N GLY A 444 -29.91 18.57 -11.41
CA GLY A 444 -30.69 19.47 -10.55
C GLY A 444 -30.92 20.85 -11.19
N VAL A 445 -29.88 21.47 -11.72
CA VAL A 445 -29.98 22.75 -12.42
C VAL A 445 -30.94 22.68 -13.60
N PHE A 446 -30.93 21.56 -14.30
CA PHE A 446 -31.80 21.35 -15.41
C PHE A 446 -33.29 21.26 -15.04
N GLN A 447 -33.62 20.60 -13.95
CA GLN A 447 -35.02 20.48 -13.50
C GLN A 447 -35.64 21.82 -13.09
N THR A 448 -34.82 22.71 -12.48
CA THR A 448 -35.30 23.98 -11.97
C THR A 448 -35.38 25.08 -13.03
N GLU A 449 -34.51 25.04 -14.04
CA GLU A 449 -34.34 26.16 -14.97
C GLU A 449 -34.68 25.84 -16.43
N ASN A 450 -35.05 24.60 -16.77
CA ASN A 450 -35.19 24.12 -18.15
C ASN A 450 -33.94 24.36 -19.03
N ILE A 451 -32.78 24.50 -18.42
CA ILE A 451 -31.53 24.96 -19.06
C ILE A 451 -30.52 23.84 -19.16
N ARG A 452 -30.93 22.62 -19.22
CA ARG A 452 -29.94 21.59 -19.36
C ARG A 452 -29.20 21.67 -20.66
N GLY A 453 -28.26 22.58 -20.80
CA GLY A 453 -27.39 22.65 -21.92
C GLY A 453 -28.08 22.77 -23.30
N GLN A 454 -29.40 23.02 -23.37
CA GLN A 454 -30.09 23.23 -24.61
C GLN A 454 -30.68 24.63 -24.70
N SER A 455 -30.38 25.31 -25.78
CA SER A 455 -31.09 26.53 -26.17
C SER A 455 -32.43 26.19 -26.84
N SER A 456 -33.26 27.21 -27.05
CA SER A 456 -34.54 27.08 -27.74
C SER A 456 -34.44 26.53 -29.18
N ASP A 457 -33.26 26.49 -29.76
CA ASP A 457 -32.94 25.95 -31.07
C ASP A 457 -32.31 24.53 -31.02
N ASN A 458 -32.36 23.83 -29.87
CA ASN A 458 -31.77 22.53 -29.64
C ASN A 458 -30.22 22.49 -29.66
N SER A 459 -29.54 23.62 -29.65
CA SER A 459 -28.09 23.65 -29.49
C SER A 459 -27.72 23.45 -28.01
N LEU A 460 -26.60 22.78 -27.75
CA LEU A 460 -26.05 22.64 -26.42
C LEU A 460 -25.52 23.98 -25.92
N VAL A 461 -25.97 24.42 -24.74
CA VAL A 461 -25.46 25.58 -24.04
C VAL A 461 -24.68 25.14 -22.79
N SER A 462 -24.07 26.07 -22.11
CA SER A 462 -23.22 25.78 -20.95
C SER A 462 -23.94 24.97 -19.87
N TYR A 463 -23.25 24.02 -19.29
CA TYR A 463 -23.68 23.31 -18.11
C TYR A 463 -23.64 24.14 -16.84
N HIS A 464 -24.24 23.58 -15.80
CA HIS A 464 -23.91 23.99 -14.44
C HIS A 464 -22.37 23.86 -14.23
N PRO A 465 -21.73 24.87 -13.58
CA PRO A 465 -20.27 24.86 -13.40
C PRO A 465 -19.73 23.60 -12.71
N ASN A 466 -20.52 22.95 -11.86
CA ASN A 466 -20.15 21.72 -11.16
C ASN A 466 -20.60 20.44 -11.87
N GLY A 467 -21.16 20.53 -13.08
CA GLY A 467 -21.57 19.35 -13.87
C GLY A 467 -20.41 18.67 -14.59
N LEU A 468 -20.66 17.45 -15.09
CA LEU A 468 -19.71 16.70 -15.94
C LEU A 468 -19.41 17.45 -17.24
N THR A 469 -18.20 17.31 -17.76
CA THR A 469 -17.82 17.83 -19.07
C THR A 469 -18.29 16.87 -20.16
N LEU A 470 -18.97 17.38 -21.19
CA LEU A 470 -19.39 16.55 -22.31
C LEU A 470 -18.20 16.10 -23.15
N GLU A 471 -18.23 14.82 -23.48
CA GLU A 471 -17.24 14.18 -24.34
C GLU A 471 -17.93 13.07 -25.14
N ALA A 472 -17.74 13.09 -26.44
CA ALA A 472 -18.39 12.10 -27.32
C ALA A 472 -17.96 10.68 -26.93
N ASP A 473 -18.93 9.75 -26.91
CA ASP A 473 -18.77 8.35 -26.55
C ASP A 473 -18.34 8.07 -25.10
N VAL A 474 -18.23 9.11 -24.23
CA VAL A 474 -17.87 9.01 -22.81
C VAL A 474 -18.95 9.65 -21.94
N VAL A 475 -19.26 10.93 -22.17
CA VAL A 475 -20.27 11.71 -21.42
C VAL A 475 -21.16 12.45 -22.40
N GLU A 476 -22.42 12.09 -22.48
CA GLU A 476 -23.34 12.63 -23.48
C GLU A 476 -24.66 13.13 -22.87
N VAL A 477 -25.39 13.94 -23.65
CA VAL A 477 -26.78 14.29 -23.35
C VAL A 477 -27.70 13.40 -24.19
N VAL A 478 -28.69 12.80 -23.55
CA VAL A 478 -29.74 12.02 -24.23
C VAL A 478 -30.58 12.94 -25.10
N THR A 479 -30.54 12.72 -26.42
CA THR A 479 -31.35 13.46 -27.38
C THR A 479 -32.53 12.61 -27.88
N ALA A 480 -33.52 13.24 -28.50
CA ALA A 480 -34.62 12.52 -29.11
C ALA A 480 -34.14 11.47 -30.13
N ALA A 481 -33.09 11.79 -30.89
CA ALA A 481 -32.54 10.88 -31.90
C ALA A 481 -31.76 9.70 -31.28
N THR A 482 -31.01 9.92 -30.18
CA THR A 482 -30.18 8.86 -29.56
C THR A 482 -30.99 7.91 -28.68
N ARG A 483 -32.23 8.28 -28.27
CA ARG A 483 -33.11 7.42 -27.46
C ARG A 483 -34.20 6.69 -28.26
N GLU A 484 -34.27 6.88 -29.58
CA GLU A 484 -35.18 6.08 -30.43
C GLU A 484 -34.91 4.57 -30.29
N PRO A 485 -35.87 3.68 -30.51
CA PRO A 485 -35.65 2.25 -30.47
C PRO A 485 -34.43 1.82 -31.31
N GLY A 486 -33.49 1.11 -30.71
CA GLY A 486 -32.18 0.76 -31.27
C GLY A 486 -31.11 1.87 -31.18
N GLY A 487 -31.44 3.02 -30.63
CA GLY A 487 -30.46 4.09 -30.35
C GLY A 487 -29.62 3.81 -29.12
N ARG A 488 -28.39 4.39 -29.05
CA ARG A 488 -27.44 4.14 -27.96
C ARG A 488 -27.92 4.54 -26.56
N HIS A 489 -28.94 5.41 -26.49
CA HIS A 489 -29.54 5.86 -25.22
C HIS A 489 -31.00 5.38 -25.07
N GLU A 490 -31.35 4.25 -25.72
CA GLU A 490 -32.70 3.67 -25.59
C GLU A 490 -33.00 3.42 -24.08
N GLY A 491 -34.22 3.79 -23.66
CA GLY A 491 -34.68 3.65 -22.29
C GLY A 491 -34.23 4.78 -21.32
N LEU A 492 -33.25 5.60 -21.70
CA LEU A 492 -32.80 6.72 -20.88
C LEU A 492 -33.67 7.97 -21.09
N ARG A 493 -33.64 8.88 -20.13
CA ARG A 493 -34.50 10.08 -20.15
C ARG A 493 -33.97 11.14 -21.10
N LEU A 494 -34.86 11.75 -21.86
CA LEU A 494 -34.54 12.87 -22.74
C LEU A 494 -33.89 14.02 -21.96
N ASN A 495 -32.83 14.58 -22.50
CA ASN A 495 -32.03 15.66 -21.94
C ASN A 495 -31.25 15.30 -20.68
N GLU A 496 -31.12 14.07 -20.31
CA GLU A 496 -30.29 13.61 -19.19
C GLU A 496 -28.83 13.53 -19.60
N VAL A 497 -27.91 13.83 -18.67
CA VAL A 497 -26.48 13.57 -18.84
C VAL A 497 -26.21 12.14 -18.43
N VAL A 498 -25.65 11.40 -19.36
CA VAL A 498 -25.34 9.97 -19.20
C VAL A 498 -23.88 9.70 -19.48
N ILE A 499 -23.36 8.66 -18.88
CA ILE A 499 -21.97 8.21 -19.04
C ILE A 499 -21.96 6.79 -19.60
N LYS A 500 -20.91 6.46 -20.35
CA LYS A 500 -20.63 5.10 -20.78
C LYS A 500 -19.66 4.47 -19.80
N ALA A 501 -20.06 3.41 -19.10
CA ALA A 501 -19.27 2.84 -18.02
C ALA A 501 -19.60 1.36 -17.80
N TRP A 502 -18.74 0.66 -17.09
CA TRP A 502 -18.98 -0.70 -16.60
C TRP A 502 -20.31 -0.77 -15.85
N ASP A 503 -21.10 -1.81 -16.16
CA ASP A 503 -22.44 -1.96 -15.64
C ASP A 503 -22.53 -3.03 -14.55
N HIS A 504 -22.23 -2.64 -13.31
CA HIS A 504 -22.29 -3.51 -12.13
C HIS A 504 -23.66 -4.19 -11.93
N ARG A 505 -24.74 -3.67 -12.54
CA ARG A 505 -26.09 -4.19 -12.35
C ARG A 505 -26.32 -5.55 -13.03
N ASN A 506 -25.41 -5.94 -13.93
CA ASN A 506 -25.47 -7.21 -14.63
C ASN A 506 -24.72 -8.34 -13.87
N VAL A 507 -24.14 -8.04 -12.71
CA VAL A 507 -23.37 -9.00 -11.90
C VAL A 507 -24.07 -9.19 -10.57
N ASP A 508 -24.42 -10.45 -10.25
CA ASP A 508 -25.00 -10.85 -8.95
C ASP A 508 -23.90 -11.32 -8.01
N LEU A 509 -23.33 -10.41 -7.26
CA LEU A 509 -22.25 -10.71 -6.32
C LEU A 509 -22.74 -11.31 -4.98
N GLU A 510 -24.05 -11.35 -4.71
CA GLU A 510 -24.59 -11.94 -3.47
C GLU A 510 -24.54 -13.47 -3.47
N ASN A 511 -24.67 -14.09 -4.64
CA ASN A 511 -24.73 -15.54 -4.79
C ASN A 511 -23.42 -16.17 -5.29
N GLY A 512 -22.35 -15.36 -5.44
CA GLY A 512 -21.09 -15.76 -6.07
C GLY A 512 -21.19 -15.67 -7.60
N ILE A 513 -20.03 -15.49 -8.25
CA ILE A 513 -19.94 -15.32 -9.70
C ILE A 513 -20.43 -16.57 -10.41
N SER A 514 -21.40 -16.41 -11.29
CA SER A 514 -21.90 -17.49 -12.17
C SER A 514 -21.22 -17.44 -13.53
N PRO A 515 -20.98 -18.57 -14.19
CA PRO A 515 -20.42 -18.58 -15.53
C PRO A 515 -21.27 -17.74 -16.50
N GLY A 516 -20.62 -16.77 -17.15
CA GLY A 516 -21.24 -15.82 -18.07
C GLY A 516 -21.79 -14.55 -17.43
N GLU A 517 -21.65 -14.36 -16.12
CA GLU A 517 -21.99 -13.10 -15.45
C GLU A 517 -20.89 -12.08 -15.66
N VAL A 518 -21.07 -11.22 -16.63
CA VAL A 518 -20.19 -10.12 -16.99
C VAL A 518 -20.98 -8.82 -16.97
N GLY A 519 -20.47 -7.81 -16.29
CA GLY A 519 -21.09 -6.49 -16.24
C GLY A 519 -21.23 -5.87 -17.63
N GLY A 520 -20.18 -5.99 -18.41
CA GLY A 520 -20.10 -5.32 -19.70
C GLY A 520 -20.08 -3.81 -19.55
N VAL A 521 -20.35 -3.07 -20.64
CA VAL A 521 -20.38 -1.61 -20.64
C VAL A 521 -21.71 -1.11 -21.19
N ALA A 522 -22.34 -0.16 -20.48
CA ALA A 522 -23.60 0.43 -20.89
C ALA A 522 -23.62 1.95 -20.66
N TRP A 523 -24.56 2.61 -21.36
CA TRP A 523 -24.91 3.99 -21.05
C TRP A 523 -25.80 4.03 -19.80
N MET A 524 -25.44 4.85 -18.83
CA MET A 524 -26.18 5.00 -17.59
C MET A 524 -26.17 6.42 -17.05
N GLN A 525 -27.06 6.71 -16.11
CA GLN A 525 -26.99 7.95 -15.32
C GLN A 525 -25.72 7.98 -14.48
N ALA A 526 -25.01 9.09 -14.46
CA ALA A 526 -23.79 9.22 -13.66
C ALA A 526 -24.03 9.01 -12.15
N GLY A 527 -25.23 9.30 -11.65
CA GLY A 527 -25.64 9.02 -10.27
C GLY A 527 -25.71 7.52 -9.92
N LEU A 528 -25.68 6.63 -10.91
CA LEU A 528 -25.67 5.18 -10.72
C LEU A 528 -24.27 4.58 -10.87
N TRP A 529 -23.28 5.36 -11.29
CA TRP A 529 -21.93 4.87 -11.52
C TRP A 529 -21.29 4.27 -10.28
N ARG A 530 -20.58 3.16 -10.46
CA ARG A 530 -19.71 2.54 -9.47
C ARG A 530 -18.35 2.25 -10.06
N PRO A 531 -17.30 2.29 -9.23
CA PRO A 531 -15.99 1.80 -9.62
C PRO A 531 -16.03 0.28 -9.84
N TYR A 532 -15.10 -0.24 -10.62
CA TYR A 532 -14.91 -1.68 -10.80
C TYR A 532 -14.31 -2.26 -9.53
N GLN A 533 -15.18 -2.60 -8.59
CA GLN A 533 -14.91 -3.13 -7.26
C GLN A 533 -16.08 -4.01 -6.80
N LEU A 534 -15.86 -4.82 -5.76
CA LEU A 534 -16.93 -5.57 -5.11
C LEU A 534 -18.05 -4.63 -4.61
N ASN A 535 -19.30 -5.08 -4.68
CA ASN A 535 -20.43 -4.31 -4.15
C ASN A 535 -20.36 -4.08 -2.64
N THR A 536 -19.73 -4.99 -1.92
CA THR A 536 -19.50 -4.93 -0.48
C THR A 536 -18.26 -4.12 -0.08
N PHE A 537 -17.41 -3.76 -1.09
CA PHE A 537 -16.20 -2.96 -0.91
C PHE A 537 -16.04 -1.99 -2.10
N VAL A 538 -16.85 -0.94 -2.16
CA VAL A 538 -16.89 -0.03 -3.32
C VAL A 538 -15.68 0.89 -3.42
N THR A 539 -15.10 1.29 -2.28
CA THR A 539 -13.89 2.11 -2.23
C THR A 539 -13.19 1.97 -0.87
N PRO A 540 -11.86 2.12 -0.79
CA PRO A 540 -11.16 2.10 0.49
C PRO A 540 -11.67 3.16 1.48
N ALA A 541 -11.72 2.82 2.78
CA ALA A 541 -12.22 3.67 3.85
C ALA A 541 -11.18 4.72 4.30
N PHE A 542 -10.72 5.55 3.35
CA PHE A 542 -9.81 6.69 3.58
C PHE A 542 -9.73 7.59 2.34
N ALA A 543 -9.25 8.82 2.53
CA ALA A 543 -9.14 9.84 1.48
C ALA A 543 -8.34 9.38 0.24
N GLY A 544 -8.65 10.00 -0.92
CA GLY A 544 -8.05 9.64 -2.21
C GLY A 544 -6.58 10.02 -2.33
N TYR A 545 -6.29 11.29 -2.13
CA TYR A 545 -4.98 11.88 -2.41
C TYR A 545 -3.95 11.64 -1.28
N VAL A 546 -2.76 11.14 -1.62
CA VAL A 546 -2.29 10.57 -2.85
C VAL A 546 -2.58 9.08 -2.89
N SER A 547 -2.45 8.43 -4.09
CA SER A 547 -2.63 6.99 -4.23
C SER A 547 -1.57 6.22 -3.44
N GLY A 548 -2.04 5.35 -2.51
CA GLY A 548 -1.17 4.47 -1.74
C GLY A 548 -0.44 3.48 -2.62
N HIS A 549 -1.14 2.79 -3.52
CA HIS A 549 -0.56 1.82 -4.45
C HIS A 549 0.56 2.42 -5.29
N SER A 550 0.34 3.62 -5.86
CA SER A 550 1.34 4.31 -6.66
C SER A 550 2.60 4.65 -5.86
N ALA A 551 2.43 5.06 -4.59
CA ALA A 551 3.55 5.42 -3.73
C ALA A 551 4.32 4.18 -3.24
N TYR A 552 3.62 3.14 -2.73
CA TYR A 552 4.25 1.89 -2.29
C TYR A 552 5.01 1.22 -3.44
N SER A 553 4.35 1.10 -4.59
CA SER A 553 4.93 0.43 -5.74
C SER A 553 6.18 1.15 -6.25
N ARG A 554 6.12 2.48 -6.35
CA ARG A 554 7.28 3.24 -6.78
C ARG A 554 8.41 3.21 -5.76
N ALA A 555 8.13 3.27 -4.45
CA ALA A 555 9.14 3.15 -3.41
C ALA A 555 9.83 1.77 -3.44
N ALA A 556 9.06 0.71 -3.60
CA ALA A 556 9.61 -0.64 -3.79
C ALA A 556 10.50 -0.74 -5.02
N ALA A 557 10.04 -0.23 -6.18
CA ALA A 557 10.81 -0.25 -7.42
C ALA A 557 12.14 0.50 -7.31
N GLU A 558 12.19 1.63 -6.61
CA GLU A 558 13.45 2.36 -6.35
C GLU A 558 14.40 1.53 -5.48
N VAL A 559 13.89 0.90 -4.42
CA VAL A 559 14.72 0.02 -3.57
C VAL A 559 15.25 -1.17 -4.36
N LEU A 560 14.40 -1.86 -5.13
CA LEU A 560 14.82 -3.02 -5.93
C LEU A 560 15.86 -2.61 -6.98
N THR A 561 15.68 -1.46 -7.61
CA THR A 561 16.64 -0.91 -8.59
C THR A 561 18.00 -0.61 -7.95
N ASP A 562 18.02 0.08 -6.81
CA ASP A 562 19.24 0.40 -6.07
C ASP A 562 19.93 -0.88 -5.59
N PHE A 563 19.15 -1.79 -5.01
CA PHE A 563 19.66 -3.02 -4.39
C PHE A 563 20.22 -4.00 -5.40
N THR A 564 19.62 -4.13 -6.58
CA THR A 564 20.10 -5.00 -7.67
C THR A 564 21.12 -4.31 -8.58
N GLY A 565 21.18 -2.98 -8.56
CA GLY A 565 21.99 -2.18 -9.50
C GLY A 565 21.42 -2.15 -10.92
N SER A 566 20.17 -2.55 -11.10
CA SER A 566 19.47 -2.59 -12.39
C SER A 566 17.99 -2.26 -12.20
N GLU A 567 17.44 -1.44 -13.08
CA GLU A 567 15.98 -1.21 -13.10
C GLU A 567 15.20 -2.39 -13.69
N TYR A 568 15.88 -3.25 -14.45
CA TYR A 568 15.27 -4.38 -15.13
C TYR A 568 15.12 -5.59 -14.22
N PHE A 569 14.01 -6.29 -14.37
CA PHE A 569 13.85 -7.62 -13.78
C PHE A 569 14.99 -8.56 -14.20
N PRO A 570 15.33 -9.56 -13.39
CA PRO A 570 16.27 -10.61 -13.78
C PRO A 570 15.88 -11.23 -15.12
N GLY A 571 16.84 -11.43 -16.02
CA GLY A 571 16.55 -11.85 -17.41
C GLY A 571 15.96 -10.75 -18.31
N GLY A 572 15.72 -9.56 -17.79
CA GLY A 572 15.14 -8.42 -18.52
C GLY A 572 13.62 -8.52 -18.72
N LEU A 573 12.93 -9.43 -18.02
CA LEU A 573 11.48 -9.61 -18.12
C LEU A 573 10.93 -10.22 -16.84
N GLY A 574 10.08 -9.45 -16.13
CA GLY A 574 9.17 -9.97 -15.11
C GLY A 574 7.84 -10.34 -15.75
N SER A 575 7.19 -11.38 -15.26
CA SER A 575 5.86 -11.76 -15.74
C SER A 575 5.04 -12.47 -14.69
N HIS A 576 3.72 -12.29 -14.78
CA HIS A 576 2.74 -13.01 -13.98
C HIS A 576 1.59 -13.44 -14.89
N THR A 577 1.15 -14.69 -14.78
CA THR A 577 0.01 -15.20 -15.57
C THR A 577 -1.23 -15.20 -14.70
N PHE A 578 -2.23 -14.40 -15.11
CA PHE A 578 -3.56 -14.39 -14.51
C PHE A 578 -4.44 -15.37 -15.30
N PRO A 579 -4.91 -16.47 -14.68
CA PRO A 579 -5.62 -17.53 -15.39
C PRO A 579 -7.00 -17.09 -15.88
N MET A 580 -7.46 -17.72 -16.95
CA MET A 580 -8.83 -17.59 -17.44
C MET A 580 -9.85 -18.00 -16.35
N GLY A 581 -10.88 -17.16 -16.15
CA GLY A 581 -11.98 -17.44 -15.22
C GLY A 581 -11.65 -17.23 -13.74
N GLU A 582 -10.55 -16.58 -13.39
CA GLU A 582 -10.12 -16.36 -12.00
C GLU A 582 -10.36 -14.91 -11.51
N LEU A 583 -11.16 -14.09 -12.23
CA LEU A 583 -11.60 -12.81 -11.70
C LEU A 583 -12.57 -13.02 -10.52
N GLU A 584 -12.47 -12.15 -9.53
CA GLU A 584 -13.26 -12.20 -8.29
C GLU A 584 -14.51 -11.30 -8.35
N PHE A 585 -14.54 -10.30 -9.28
CA PHE A 585 -15.62 -9.32 -9.34
C PHE A 585 -16.68 -9.70 -10.37
N GLU A 586 -16.35 -10.47 -11.39
CA GLU A 586 -17.23 -10.99 -12.44
C GLU A 586 -16.58 -12.15 -13.18
N ASP A 587 -17.31 -12.85 -14.07
CA ASP A 587 -16.75 -13.95 -14.85
C ASP A 587 -15.66 -13.45 -15.83
N GLY A 588 -14.54 -14.11 -15.85
CA GLY A 588 -13.39 -13.75 -16.70
C GLY A 588 -12.03 -13.97 -16.04
N PRO A 589 -10.92 -13.57 -16.68
CA PRO A 589 -10.83 -13.11 -18.06
C PRO A 589 -11.20 -14.22 -19.06
N THR A 590 -11.43 -13.88 -20.32
CA THR A 590 -11.85 -14.84 -21.34
C THR A 590 -10.73 -15.75 -21.86
N GLU A 591 -9.49 -15.45 -21.49
CA GLU A 591 -8.27 -16.20 -21.78
C GLU A 591 -7.22 -15.90 -20.70
N ASP A 592 -6.16 -16.73 -20.60
CA ASP A 592 -5.03 -16.43 -19.71
C ASP A 592 -4.38 -15.11 -20.13
N ILE A 593 -4.20 -14.20 -19.17
CA ILE A 593 -3.54 -12.91 -19.40
C ILE A 593 -2.16 -12.94 -18.75
N GLN A 594 -1.11 -12.88 -19.56
CA GLN A 594 0.26 -12.78 -19.07
C GLN A 594 0.66 -11.30 -18.94
N LEU A 595 0.63 -10.78 -17.70
CA LEU A 595 1.21 -9.48 -17.39
C LEU A 595 2.73 -9.54 -17.57
N GLN A 596 3.33 -8.50 -18.15
CA GLN A 596 4.75 -8.47 -18.46
C GLN A 596 5.33 -7.08 -18.16
N TRP A 597 6.53 -7.05 -17.58
CA TRP A 597 7.25 -5.83 -17.22
C TRP A 597 8.73 -5.96 -17.58
N ALA A 598 9.31 -4.98 -18.26
CA ALA A 598 10.75 -4.93 -18.44
C ALA A 598 11.44 -4.51 -17.14
N THR A 599 10.93 -3.48 -16.50
CA THR A 599 11.53 -2.87 -15.31
C THR A 599 10.60 -2.96 -14.10
N TYR A 600 11.19 -2.83 -12.89
CA TYR A 600 10.42 -2.65 -11.65
C TYR A 600 9.54 -1.41 -11.72
N TYR A 601 9.98 -0.37 -12.45
CA TYR A 601 9.20 0.85 -12.67
C TYR A 601 7.95 0.58 -13.51
N ASP A 602 8.02 -0.28 -14.54
CA ASP A 602 6.86 -0.63 -15.36
C ASP A 602 5.79 -1.34 -14.54
N ALA A 603 6.20 -2.26 -13.64
CA ALA A 603 5.29 -2.91 -12.71
C ALA A 603 4.66 -1.90 -11.73
N ALA A 604 5.46 -0.97 -11.19
CA ALA A 604 4.98 0.07 -10.31
C ALA A 604 4.01 1.04 -10.99
N ASP A 605 4.27 1.40 -12.24
CA ASP A 605 3.39 2.25 -13.05
C ASP A 605 2.08 1.53 -13.41
N GLN A 606 2.13 0.23 -13.68
CA GLN A 606 0.91 -0.57 -13.89
C GLN A 606 0.06 -0.64 -12.62
N ALA A 607 0.69 -0.76 -11.43
CA ALA A 607 -0.02 -0.73 -10.15
C ALA A 607 -0.74 0.62 -9.93
N GLY A 608 -0.13 1.74 -10.33
CA GLY A 608 -0.78 3.05 -10.32
C GLY A 608 -1.95 3.12 -11.31
N LEU A 609 -1.72 2.71 -12.56
CA LEU A 609 -2.72 2.70 -13.63
C LEU A 609 -3.94 1.81 -13.29
N SER A 610 -3.71 0.69 -12.62
CA SER A 610 -4.76 -0.24 -12.20
C SER A 610 -5.84 0.43 -11.35
N ARG A 611 -5.46 1.43 -10.56
CA ARG A 611 -6.41 2.16 -9.70
C ARG A 611 -7.31 3.10 -10.48
N LEU A 612 -6.88 3.54 -11.66
CA LEU A 612 -7.69 4.33 -12.59
C LEU A 612 -8.72 3.43 -13.30
N TYR A 613 -8.31 2.24 -13.76
CA TYR A 613 -9.24 1.21 -14.29
C TYR A 613 -10.23 0.74 -13.21
N GLY A 614 -9.75 0.51 -11.99
CA GLY A 614 -10.58 0.17 -10.84
C GLY A 614 -11.49 1.31 -10.36
N GLY A 615 -11.31 2.55 -10.87
CA GLY A 615 -12.20 3.68 -10.61
C GLY A 615 -12.13 4.27 -9.19
N ILE A 616 -11.08 4.02 -8.43
CA ILE A 616 -10.97 4.47 -7.03
C ILE A 616 -9.95 5.58 -6.78
N HIS A 617 -9.18 5.94 -7.81
CA HIS A 617 -8.26 7.08 -7.82
C HIS A 617 -8.36 7.85 -9.15
N VAL A 618 -7.93 9.10 -9.15
CA VAL A 618 -7.75 9.93 -10.34
C VAL A 618 -6.26 10.09 -10.66
N ALA A 619 -5.92 10.55 -11.87
CA ALA A 619 -4.53 10.77 -12.26
C ALA A 619 -3.80 11.78 -11.33
N ALA A 620 -4.52 12.73 -10.76
CA ALA A 620 -3.97 13.65 -9.76
C ALA A 620 -3.57 12.97 -8.45
N ASP A 621 -4.12 11.80 -8.12
CA ASP A 621 -3.70 11.01 -6.97
C ASP A 621 -2.49 10.13 -7.30
N ASP A 622 -2.44 9.58 -8.52
CA ASP A 622 -1.46 8.63 -9.00
C ASP A 622 -0.08 9.28 -9.22
N GLY A 623 0.00 10.30 -10.07
CA GLY A 623 1.27 10.95 -10.43
C GLY A 623 2.07 11.44 -9.22
N PRO A 624 1.49 12.28 -8.33
CA PRO A 624 2.16 12.70 -7.11
C PRO A 624 2.52 11.53 -6.18
N GLY A 625 1.71 10.47 -6.11
CA GLY A 625 2.02 9.25 -5.38
C GLY A 625 3.32 8.61 -5.85
N ARG A 626 3.51 8.45 -7.17
CA ARG A 626 4.74 7.91 -7.76
C ARG A 626 5.95 8.80 -7.45
N ILE A 627 5.80 10.13 -7.51
CA ILE A 627 6.88 11.10 -7.23
C ILE A 627 7.33 10.99 -5.77
N ILE A 628 6.38 10.95 -4.83
CA ILE A 628 6.68 10.78 -3.39
C ILE A 628 7.33 9.42 -3.14
N GLY A 629 6.77 8.35 -3.71
CA GLY A 629 7.30 7.00 -3.57
C GLY A 629 8.75 6.89 -4.05
N SER A 630 9.09 7.53 -5.18
CA SER A 630 10.45 7.57 -5.69
C SER A 630 11.43 8.21 -4.68
N LYS A 631 11.02 9.30 -4.03
CA LYS A 631 11.87 9.95 -3.03
C LYS A 631 12.05 9.07 -1.80
N ILE A 632 10.96 8.51 -1.27
CA ILE A 632 10.97 7.67 -0.08
C ILE A 632 11.84 6.42 -0.30
N GLY A 633 11.67 5.73 -1.45
CA GLY A 633 12.45 4.54 -1.77
C GLY A 633 13.95 4.80 -1.80
N LYS A 634 14.38 5.91 -2.40
CA LYS A 634 15.80 6.33 -2.43
C LYS A 634 16.34 6.66 -1.05
N ASP A 635 15.57 7.39 -0.24
CA ASP A 635 15.98 7.77 1.11
C ASP A 635 16.11 6.52 2.00
N ALA A 636 15.19 5.55 1.88
CA ALA A 636 15.22 4.30 2.62
C ALA A 636 16.38 3.38 2.19
N ALA A 637 16.62 3.21 0.89
CA ALA A 637 17.75 2.44 0.37
C ALA A 637 19.07 3.02 0.85
N SER A 638 19.24 4.34 0.74
CA SER A 638 20.42 5.04 1.24
C SER A 638 20.61 4.85 2.76
N LYS A 639 19.53 4.95 3.53
CA LYS A 639 19.57 4.73 4.99
C LYS A 639 19.96 3.30 5.34
N ALA A 640 19.34 2.31 4.69
CA ALA A 640 19.63 0.90 4.93
C ALA A 640 21.12 0.58 4.64
N SER A 641 21.67 1.10 3.56
CA SER A 641 23.08 0.91 3.19
C SER A 641 24.03 1.35 4.30
N THR A 642 23.71 2.42 5.05
CA THR A 642 24.56 2.89 6.16
C THR A 642 24.60 1.91 7.34
N TYR A 643 23.59 1.09 7.53
CA TYR A 643 23.57 0.01 8.51
C TYR A 643 24.39 -1.19 8.02
N PHE A 644 24.36 -1.49 6.71
CA PHE A 644 25.08 -2.63 6.12
C PHE A 644 26.60 -2.47 6.20
N ASP A 645 27.10 -1.27 5.96
CA ASP A 645 28.54 -0.96 5.94
C ASP A 645 29.04 -0.30 7.25
N GLY A 646 28.16 -0.10 8.22
CA GLY A 646 28.49 0.51 9.51
C GLY A 646 28.65 2.04 9.47
N SER A 647 28.53 2.67 8.30
CA SER A 647 28.73 4.14 8.16
C SER A 647 27.63 4.97 8.85
N VAL A 648 26.55 4.36 9.30
CA VAL A 648 25.57 4.99 10.20
C VAL A 648 26.25 5.57 11.44
N LEU A 649 27.36 5.00 11.86
CA LEU A 649 28.16 5.46 12.99
C LEU A 649 29.03 6.68 12.65
N ASP A 650 29.31 6.97 11.38
CA ASP A 650 30.17 8.07 10.96
C ASP A 650 29.45 9.44 11.04
N ASN A 651 28.14 9.43 11.01
CA ASN A 651 27.29 10.63 11.02
C ASN A 651 27.06 11.18 12.44
N PHE A 652 28.11 11.16 13.28
CA PHE A 652 28.03 11.60 14.66
C PHE A 652 28.32 13.09 14.79
N ARG A 653 27.36 13.95 14.40
CA ARG A 653 27.44 15.40 14.54
C ARG A 653 26.40 15.90 15.51
N SER A 654 26.84 16.61 16.57
CA SER A 654 25.94 17.27 17.49
C SER A 654 25.51 18.65 16.95
N THR A 655 24.26 18.99 17.20
CA THR A 655 23.70 20.32 17.01
C THR A 655 23.43 20.96 18.35
N TRP A 656 23.38 22.28 18.40
CA TRP A 656 23.08 22.98 19.65
C TRP A 656 22.16 24.18 19.41
N ALA A 657 21.40 24.52 20.44
CA ALA A 657 20.61 25.73 20.50
C ALA A 657 20.71 26.40 21.87
N TYR A 658 20.49 27.71 21.92
CA TYR A 658 20.41 28.46 23.16
C TYR A 658 19.17 29.36 23.12
N GLN A 659 18.25 29.12 24.01
CA GLN A 659 17.01 29.87 24.09
C GLN A 659 16.55 30.02 25.54
N GLY A 660 16.13 31.22 25.95
CA GLY A 660 15.54 31.46 27.28
C GLY A 660 16.45 31.12 28.47
N GLY A 661 17.77 31.18 28.31
CA GLY A 661 18.72 30.80 29.38
C GLY A 661 19.03 29.30 29.43
N GLN A 662 18.46 28.51 28.54
CA GLN A 662 18.74 27.07 28.39
C GLN A 662 19.63 26.80 27.19
N PHE A 663 20.63 25.95 27.38
CA PHE A 663 21.45 25.35 26.35
C PHE A 663 20.94 23.94 26.09
N SER A 664 20.74 23.62 24.82
CA SER A 664 20.40 22.26 24.39
C SER A 664 21.45 21.75 23.42
N LEU A 665 21.85 20.52 23.59
CA LEU A 665 22.76 19.77 22.72
C LEU A 665 22.05 18.51 22.27
N SER A 666 21.95 18.29 20.95
CA SER A 666 21.31 17.09 20.38
C SER A 666 22.30 16.41 19.44
N TRP A 667 22.23 15.08 19.36
CA TRP A 667 23.09 14.28 18.50
C TRP A 667 22.34 13.03 17.97
N PRO A 668 22.70 12.57 16.75
CA PRO A 668 22.23 11.27 16.26
C PRO A 668 22.71 10.16 17.18
N SER A 669 21.84 9.24 17.50
CA SER A 669 22.14 8.11 18.36
C SER A 669 21.74 6.80 17.71
N VAL A 670 22.49 5.75 17.99
CA VAL A 670 22.24 4.38 17.54
C VAL A 670 21.84 3.55 18.74
N PRO A 671 20.71 2.86 18.72
CA PRO A 671 20.26 2.03 19.83
C PRO A 671 21.32 1.01 20.26
N GLY A 672 21.44 0.76 21.56
CA GLY A 672 22.47 -0.12 22.14
C GLY A 672 23.81 0.56 22.42
N TYR A 673 24.19 1.61 21.68
CA TYR A 673 25.41 2.36 21.96
C TYR A 673 25.26 3.24 23.19
N LEU A 674 26.39 3.45 23.91
CA LEU A 674 26.44 4.25 25.12
C LEU A 674 26.89 5.67 24.80
N TYR A 675 26.20 6.65 25.39
CA TYR A 675 26.50 8.07 25.20
C TYR A 675 26.76 8.77 26.54
N GLN A 676 27.67 9.73 26.53
CA GLN A 676 28.00 10.55 27.67
C GLN A 676 28.31 11.98 27.26
N VAL A 677 27.62 12.95 27.84
CA VAL A 677 27.93 14.36 27.68
C VAL A 677 29.04 14.78 28.66
N GLN A 678 30.01 15.51 28.14
CA GLN A 678 31.08 16.11 28.89
C GLN A 678 31.17 17.59 28.64
N SER A 679 31.55 18.39 29.64
CA SER A 679 31.83 19.82 29.51
C SER A 679 33.21 20.19 30.04
N SER A 680 33.72 21.32 29.56
CA SER A 680 34.98 21.90 30.04
C SER A 680 34.94 23.43 29.93
N PRO A 681 35.55 24.15 30.85
CA PRO A 681 35.79 25.58 30.71
C PRO A 681 36.88 25.91 29.66
N THR A 682 37.66 24.91 29.23
CA THR A 682 38.73 25.04 28.23
C THR A 682 38.58 23.96 27.14
N LEU A 683 39.36 24.10 26.07
CA LEU A 683 39.40 23.06 25.00
C LEU A 683 40.41 21.93 25.28
N ASN A 684 41.09 21.95 26.43
CA ASN A 684 42.06 20.90 26.76
C ASN A 684 41.33 19.59 27.08
N ASN A 685 41.76 18.50 26.49
CA ASN A 685 41.16 17.18 26.68
C ASN A 685 41.11 16.72 28.15
N GLY A 686 42.10 17.11 28.98
CA GLY A 686 42.18 16.76 30.40
C GLY A 686 41.19 17.50 31.30
N ASP A 687 40.59 18.59 30.82
CA ASP A 687 39.70 19.44 31.62
C ASP A 687 38.21 19.07 31.44
N PHE A 688 37.89 18.12 30.56
CA PHE A 688 36.51 17.68 30.36
C PHE A 688 36.03 16.79 31.49
N VAL A 689 34.92 17.18 32.11
CA VAL A 689 34.23 16.42 33.17
C VAL A 689 32.91 15.88 32.65
N ASN A 690 32.46 14.79 33.23
CA ASN A 690 31.20 14.17 32.86
C ASN A 690 30.02 14.99 33.39
N GLU A 691 29.14 15.45 32.56
CA GLU A 691 27.88 16.07 32.93
C GLU A 691 26.78 15.02 33.09
N THR A 692 26.87 13.91 32.32
CA THR A 692 25.94 12.78 32.46
C THR A 692 26.68 11.50 32.80
N GLY A 693 25.98 10.49 33.34
CA GLY A 693 26.43 9.10 33.30
C GLY A 693 26.49 8.58 31.88
N LEU A 694 27.06 7.40 31.69
CA LEU A 694 26.86 6.64 30.45
C LEU A 694 25.40 6.18 30.39
N SER A 695 24.72 6.45 29.27
CA SER A 695 23.34 6.00 29.02
C SER A 695 23.24 5.35 27.66
N THR A 696 22.52 4.24 27.57
CA THR A 696 22.14 3.62 26.30
C THR A 696 21.08 4.46 25.63
N SER A 697 21.13 4.54 24.30
CA SER A 697 20.03 5.09 23.53
C SER A 697 19.03 4.01 23.18
N VAL A 698 17.76 4.39 23.19
CA VAL A 698 16.64 3.66 22.57
C VAL A 698 15.99 4.49 21.46
N GLU A 699 16.53 5.70 21.21
CA GLU A 699 16.03 6.69 20.26
C GLU A 699 17.11 7.01 19.22
N ASP A 700 16.69 7.47 18.05
CA ASP A 700 17.60 7.86 16.96
C ASP A 700 18.26 9.21 17.19
N VAL A 701 17.74 10.00 18.12
CA VAL A 701 18.30 11.29 18.55
C VAL A 701 18.24 11.37 20.06
N GLN A 702 19.36 11.71 20.66
CA GLN A 702 19.43 12.07 22.08
C GLN A 702 19.67 13.57 22.25
N SER A 703 19.24 14.10 23.41
CA SER A 703 19.48 15.49 23.76
C SER A 703 19.89 15.63 25.21
N PHE A 704 20.64 16.70 25.47
CA PHE A 704 21.02 17.17 26.80
C PHE A 704 20.60 18.63 26.93
N ILE A 705 19.93 18.97 28.02
CA ILE A 705 19.48 20.34 28.28
C ILE A 705 20.04 20.79 29.62
N GLU A 706 20.61 21.99 29.65
CA GLU A 706 21.16 22.61 30.86
C GLU A 706 20.75 24.08 30.95
N THR A 707 20.47 24.55 32.15
CA THR A 707 20.32 25.99 32.44
C THR A 707 21.70 26.60 32.62
N VAL A 708 22.11 27.44 31.68
CA VAL A 708 23.49 27.99 31.67
C VAL A 708 23.59 29.15 32.64
N SER A 709 24.47 29.00 33.65
CA SER A 709 25.00 30.11 34.41
C SER A 709 26.15 30.77 33.60
N SER A 710 26.52 32.01 33.89
CA SER A 710 27.30 32.96 33.13
C SER A 710 28.69 32.54 32.60
N ASP A 711 29.14 31.28 32.79
CA ASP A 711 30.49 30.82 32.43
C ASP A 711 30.52 30.16 31.03
N LYS A 712 31.49 30.52 30.20
CA LYS A 712 31.74 29.86 28.92
C LYS A 712 32.11 28.40 29.15
N ARG A 713 31.42 27.47 28.52
CA ARG A 713 31.72 26.04 28.53
C ARG A 713 31.77 25.50 27.11
N PHE A 714 32.59 24.49 26.90
CA PHE A 714 32.64 23.67 25.72
C PHE A 714 32.01 22.33 26.05
N TYR A 715 31.17 21.82 25.15
CA TYR A 715 30.53 20.54 25.34
C TYR A 715 30.98 19.57 24.24
N ARG A 716 31.04 18.28 24.61
CA ARG A 716 31.21 17.19 23.65
C ARG A 716 30.37 15.99 24.07
N VAL A 717 29.99 15.18 23.10
CA VAL A 717 29.37 13.89 23.34
C VAL A 717 30.39 12.81 23.03
N LYS A 718 30.53 11.88 23.93
CA LYS A 718 31.28 10.64 23.70
C LYS A 718 30.31 9.53 23.37
N ARG A 719 30.64 8.73 22.37
CA ARG A 719 29.99 7.45 22.06
C ARG A 719 30.93 6.30 22.43
N GLN A 720 30.37 5.24 22.95
CA GLN A 720 31.08 4.01 23.30
C GLN A 720 30.25 2.83 22.75
N GLU A 721 30.95 1.82 22.24
CA GLU A 721 30.33 0.57 21.76
C GLU A 721 29.61 -0.14 22.91
N PRO A 722 28.59 -0.96 22.58
CA PRO A 722 27.78 -1.73 23.53
C PRO A 722 28.62 -2.63 24.44
#